data_e6a293ea74e663e325822ac0f8bc94ef
#
_entry.id   e6a293ea74e663e325822ac0f8bc94ef
#
_cell.length_a   1.000
_cell.length_b   1.000
_cell.length_c   1.000
_cell.angle_alpha   90.00
_cell.angle_beta   90.00
_cell.angle_gamma   90.00
#
_symmetry.space_group_name_H-M   'P 1'
#
loop_
_entity.id
_entity.type
_entity.pdbx_description
1 polymer ?
#
loop_
_entity_poly.entity_id
_entity_poly.type
_entity_poly.pdbx_seq_one_letter_code
_entity_poly.pdbx_strand_id
1 'polypeptide(L)'
;MDKSTATNPQSSTPVSYTDDNIRHLSDMEHVRTRPGMYIGRLGDGKLPEDGIYVLLKEVIDNSIDEFKMNAGDRIEIDVEDNLRVSVRDYGRGIPQGKLVEAVSVLNTGGKYDSKAFKKSVGLNGVGIKAVNALSSRFEVKSFRDGKVRELSFEKGNLQSDKTKKSADENGTYIYFEPDATLFKNYSFHDDIVEEMLRNYTYLNTGLTIMYNGRRILSRHGLKDLLTDNMTVDPLYPIVHMKGEDIEIAFTHTNQYGEEYYSFVNGQHTTQGGTHQTAFKEHIAKTIKEFFGKYEYGDIRNGLVAAIAVNVEEPVFESQTKIKLGSTQMSPDGESINKYVGDFIKTNVDNYLHIHKEDFTDILENKIKETERERKAMAGVTKLARERAKKANLHNRKLRDCRVHYCDVKNNRKEESSIFITEGDSASGSITKSRDVNTQAVFSLRGKPLNCFGLTKKVVYENEEFNLLQAALDIEDGLDSLRYNKVIVATDADVDGMHIRLLIITFFLQFFPELIKKGHVYVLQTPLFRVRNRRTKIKNKEVIAEADARRVKGEKKNDFITRYCYSEEERVAAITELGPDPEITRFKGLGEISPDEFAHFIGSDMRLEQVTLHKNDQVAKLLEYYMGKNTMERQNFIIDNLVIEEDLPDVEK
;
A
#
# COMPACT_ATOMS: atom_id res chain seq x y z
N MET A 1 4.01 37.40 58.93
CA MET A 1 3.30 38.38 58.11
C MET A 1 4.07 38.48 56.83
N ASP A 2 3.65 37.75 55.78
CA ASP A 2 3.21 38.32 54.56
C ASP A 2 2.77 37.19 53.66
N LYS A 3 1.60 37.40 53.07
CA LYS A 3 0.88 36.44 52.26
C LYS A 3 1.43 36.45 50.84
N SER A 4 1.95 35.32 50.37
CA SER A 4 2.17 35.07 48.94
C SER A 4 0.86 34.72 48.29
N THR A 5 0.39 35.59 47.41
CA THR A 5 -0.75 35.40 46.52
C THR A 5 -0.42 34.37 45.45
N ALA A 6 -1.02 33.21 45.55
CA ALA A 6 -1.05 32.21 44.47
C ALA A 6 -2.00 32.69 43.36
N THR A 7 -1.46 32.94 42.17
CA THR A 7 -2.24 33.16 40.95
C THR A 7 -2.83 31.84 40.49
N ASN A 8 -4.15 31.75 40.52
CA ASN A 8 -4.95 30.66 39.97
C ASN A 8 -4.74 30.53 38.45
N PRO A 9 -4.60 29.31 37.89
CA PRO A 9 -4.66 29.12 36.45
C PRO A 9 -6.09 29.36 35.96
N GLN A 10 -6.18 30.06 34.84
CA GLN A 10 -7.40 30.40 34.15
C GLN A 10 -8.35 29.19 34.02
N SER A 11 -9.52 29.30 34.60
CA SER A 11 -10.64 28.39 34.42
C SER A 11 -11.08 28.45 32.95
N SER A 12 -10.88 27.35 32.21
CA SER A 12 -11.60 27.10 30.98
C SER A 12 -13.08 27.08 31.33
N THR A 13 -13.82 28.06 30.88
CA THR A 13 -15.29 28.06 30.92
C THR A 13 -15.80 26.74 30.36
N PRO A 14 -16.60 25.96 31.09
CA PRO A 14 -17.19 24.74 30.54
C PRO A 14 -18.06 25.17 29.36
N VAL A 15 -17.80 24.53 28.18
CA VAL A 15 -18.64 24.71 27.00
C VAL A 15 -20.04 24.30 27.41
N SER A 16 -20.99 25.24 27.46
CA SER A 16 -22.37 24.95 27.82
C SER A 16 -22.99 24.10 26.70
N TYR A 17 -23.38 22.88 27.06
CA TYR A 17 -24.14 21.99 26.18
C TYR A 17 -25.62 22.31 26.38
N THR A 18 -26.23 22.99 25.40
CA THR A 18 -27.63 23.44 25.41
C THR A 18 -28.38 22.85 24.21
N ASP A 19 -29.70 22.99 24.21
CA ASP A 19 -30.57 22.53 23.10
C ASP A 19 -30.13 23.12 21.76
N ASP A 20 -29.57 24.32 21.72
CA ASP A 20 -29.03 24.96 20.51
C ASP A 20 -27.80 24.22 19.91
N ASN A 21 -27.18 23.35 20.67
CA ASN A 21 -26.06 22.54 20.22
C ASN A 21 -26.52 21.26 19.48
N ILE A 22 -27.82 20.93 19.55
CA ILE A 22 -28.40 19.79 18.85
C ILE A 22 -28.90 20.23 17.47
N ARG A 23 -28.20 19.77 16.42
CA ARG A 23 -28.54 20.09 15.04
C ARG A 23 -28.99 18.82 14.30
N HIS A 24 -30.05 18.93 13.52
CA HIS A 24 -30.36 17.95 12.48
C HIS A 24 -29.61 18.38 11.19
N LEU A 25 -28.82 17.45 10.62
CA LEU A 25 -28.13 17.66 9.35
C LEU A 25 -28.94 17.00 8.23
N SER A 26 -29.01 17.63 7.08
CA SER A 26 -29.47 16.95 5.87
C SER A 26 -28.50 15.83 5.46
N ASP A 27 -28.97 14.88 4.64
CA ASP A 27 -28.17 13.75 4.17
C ASP A 27 -26.81 14.21 3.60
N MET A 28 -26.81 15.21 2.73
CA MET A 28 -25.62 15.74 2.09
C MET A 28 -24.68 16.45 3.07
N GLU A 29 -25.24 17.22 4.00
CA GLU A 29 -24.46 17.89 5.05
C GLU A 29 -23.82 16.88 6.00
N HIS A 30 -24.52 15.78 6.34
CA HIS A 30 -23.98 14.73 7.18
C HIS A 30 -22.78 14.06 6.51
N VAL A 31 -22.90 13.70 5.22
CA VAL A 31 -21.79 13.11 4.45
C VAL A 31 -20.57 14.05 4.44
N ARG A 32 -20.77 15.33 4.20
CA ARG A 32 -19.70 16.34 4.18
C ARG A 32 -19.07 16.58 5.55
N THR A 33 -19.86 16.48 6.63
CA THR A 33 -19.39 16.69 8.01
C THR A 33 -18.63 15.48 8.54
N ARG A 34 -18.98 14.27 8.10
CA ARG A 34 -18.41 13.01 8.55
C ARG A 34 -17.99 12.11 7.36
N PRO A 35 -17.14 12.59 6.44
CA PRO A 35 -16.79 11.85 5.22
C PRO A 35 -16.14 10.48 5.55
N GLY A 36 -15.38 10.39 6.64
CA GLY A 36 -14.72 9.15 7.06
C GLY A 36 -15.67 7.97 7.31
N MET A 37 -16.94 8.22 7.62
CA MET A 37 -17.94 7.16 7.77
C MET A 37 -18.34 6.52 6.43
N TYR A 38 -18.16 7.22 5.32
CA TYR A 38 -18.60 6.83 3.98
C TYR A 38 -17.46 6.36 3.09
N ILE A 39 -16.32 7.02 3.18
CA ILE A 39 -15.17 6.78 2.28
C ILE A 39 -13.87 6.43 3.02
N GLY A 40 -13.93 6.27 4.35
CA GLY A 40 -12.74 6.02 5.15
C GLY A 40 -11.80 7.23 5.20
N ARG A 41 -10.52 7.02 5.00
CA ARG A 41 -9.50 8.08 5.04
C ARG A 41 -9.67 9.04 3.86
N LEU A 42 -9.59 10.35 4.09
CA LEU A 42 -9.60 11.33 2.99
C LEU A 42 -8.36 11.19 2.11
N GLY A 43 -7.19 11.35 2.68
CA GLY A 43 -5.90 11.24 1.99
C GLY A 43 -5.63 12.31 0.93
N ASP A 44 -4.48 12.20 0.25
CA ASP A 44 -4.06 13.08 -0.85
C ASP A 44 -3.90 12.32 -2.19
N GLY A 45 -4.27 11.05 -2.24
CA GLY A 45 -4.21 10.18 -3.42
C GLY A 45 -2.94 9.35 -3.58
N LYS A 46 -2.01 9.44 -2.64
CA LYS A 46 -0.78 8.63 -2.70
C LYS A 46 -0.96 7.16 -2.33
N LEU A 47 -2.05 6.83 -1.64
CA LEU A 47 -2.34 5.48 -1.21
C LEU A 47 -3.61 4.96 -1.88
N PRO A 48 -3.66 3.66 -2.26
CA PRO A 48 -4.85 3.06 -2.88
C PRO A 48 -6.11 3.10 -2.02
N GLU A 49 -5.98 3.26 -0.69
CA GLU A 49 -7.07 3.36 0.26
C GLU A 49 -7.59 4.79 0.46
N ASP A 50 -6.99 5.79 -0.19
CA ASP A 50 -7.42 7.18 -0.05
C ASP A 50 -8.82 7.40 -0.65
N GLY A 51 -9.59 8.27 -0.01
CA GLY A 51 -11.01 8.45 -0.29
C GLY A 51 -11.35 8.82 -1.72
N ILE A 52 -10.46 9.49 -2.47
CA ILE A 52 -10.69 9.80 -3.90
C ILE A 52 -10.84 8.52 -4.73
N TYR A 53 -10.08 7.45 -4.43
CA TYR A 53 -10.23 6.16 -5.11
C TYR A 53 -11.50 5.43 -4.67
N VAL A 54 -11.96 5.63 -3.44
CA VAL A 54 -13.27 5.10 -3.00
C VAL A 54 -14.39 5.78 -3.78
N LEU A 55 -14.33 7.11 -4.02
CA LEU A 55 -15.29 7.81 -4.87
C LEU A 55 -15.32 7.23 -6.29
N LEU A 56 -14.16 7.01 -6.88
CA LEU A 56 -14.04 6.40 -8.20
C LEU A 56 -14.62 4.98 -8.23
N LYS A 57 -14.30 4.15 -7.25
CA LYS A 57 -14.86 2.78 -7.10
C LYS A 57 -16.39 2.79 -7.05
N GLU A 58 -17.00 3.66 -6.27
CA GLU A 58 -18.46 3.72 -6.14
C GLU A 58 -19.17 4.07 -7.46
N VAL A 59 -18.50 4.82 -8.34
CA VAL A 59 -19.03 5.09 -9.68
C VAL A 59 -18.86 3.86 -10.58
N ILE A 60 -17.67 3.26 -10.59
CA ILE A 60 -17.38 2.08 -11.44
C ILE A 60 -18.21 0.88 -11.02
N ASP A 61 -18.41 0.63 -9.71
CA ASP A 61 -19.20 -0.48 -9.19
C ASP A 61 -20.64 -0.46 -9.74
N ASN A 62 -21.22 0.73 -9.93
CA ASN A 62 -22.55 0.84 -10.55
C ASN A 62 -22.55 0.43 -12.03
N SER A 63 -21.50 0.77 -12.76
CA SER A 63 -21.32 0.36 -14.17
C SER A 63 -21.05 -1.15 -14.28
N ILE A 64 -20.29 -1.72 -13.33
CA ILE A 64 -20.03 -3.17 -13.26
C ILE A 64 -21.33 -3.95 -12.97
N ASP A 65 -22.22 -3.42 -12.14
CA ASP A 65 -23.50 -4.06 -11.88
C ASP A 65 -24.38 -4.13 -13.15
N GLU A 66 -24.34 -3.12 -14.03
CA GLU A 66 -25.00 -3.20 -15.33
C GLU A 66 -24.39 -4.29 -16.23
N PHE A 67 -23.04 -4.40 -16.28
CA PHE A 67 -22.37 -5.48 -16.99
C PHE A 67 -22.78 -6.87 -16.48
N LYS A 68 -22.82 -7.06 -15.16
CA LYS A 68 -23.27 -8.32 -14.53
C LYS A 68 -24.72 -8.67 -14.84
N MET A 69 -25.53 -7.66 -15.15
CA MET A 69 -26.91 -7.81 -15.63
C MET A 69 -27.00 -8.04 -17.15
N ASN A 70 -25.87 -8.30 -17.82
CA ASN A 70 -25.75 -8.43 -19.27
C ASN A 70 -26.24 -7.17 -20.03
N ALA A 71 -26.06 -6.01 -19.45
CA ALA A 71 -26.40 -4.73 -20.04
C ALA A 71 -25.12 -3.90 -20.25
N GLY A 72 -24.63 -3.91 -21.50
CA GLY A 72 -23.37 -3.27 -21.87
C GLY A 72 -22.15 -4.12 -21.55
N ASP A 73 -21.08 -3.92 -22.33
CA ASP A 73 -19.81 -4.64 -22.21
C ASP A 73 -18.60 -3.70 -22.21
N ARG A 74 -18.86 -2.37 -22.18
CA ARG A 74 -17.84 -1.34 -22.25
C ARG A 74 -18.09 -0.26 -21.20
N ILE A 75 -17.00 0.17 -20.55
CA ILE A 75 -16.95 1.33 -19.65
C ILE A 75 -15.82 2.24 -20.13
N GLU A 76 -16.09 3.53 -20.27
CA GLU A 76 -15.09 4.54 -20.62
C GLU A 76 -14.83 5.42 -19.40
N ILE A 77 -13.55 5.61 -19.07
CA ILE A 77 -13.08 6.33 -17.88
C ILE A 77 -11.99 7.27 -18.31
N ASP A 78 -12.19 8.55 -18.06
CA ASP A 78 -11.18 9.57 -18.31
C ASP A 78 -10.85 10.30 -17.00
N VAL A 79 -9.56 10.48 -16.74
CA VAL A 79 -9.05 11.27 -15.62
C VAL A 79 -8.28 12.45 -16.20
N GLU A 80 -8.87 13.64 -16.06
CA GLU A 80 -8.32 14.90 -16.59
C GLU A 80 -7.51 15.62 -15.52
N ASP A 81 -6.31 16.09 -15.90
CA ASP A 81 -5.38 16.85 -15.04
C ASP A 81 -5.06 16.15 -13.69
N ASN A 82 -5.30 14.84 -13.59
CA ASN A 82 -5.23 14.04 -12.36
C ASN A 82 -6.17 14.53 -11.23
N LEU A 83 -7.21 15.28 -11.56
CA LEU A 83 -8.13 15.93 -10.61
C LEU A 83 -9.60 15.63 -10.86
N ARG A 84 -9.99 15.38 -12.11
CA ARG A 84 -11.38 15.26 -12.55
C ARG A 84 -11.61 13.93 -13.21
N VAL A 85 -12.75 13.34 -12.96
CA VAL A 85 -13.07 12.01 -13.47
C VAL A 85 -14.38 12.02 -14.21
N SER A 86 -14.41 11.37 -15.37
CA SER A 86 -15.63 10.98 -16.05
C SER A 86 -15.71 9.47 -16.22
N VAL A 87 -16.91 8.91 -16.07
CA VAL A 87 -17.21 7.50 -16.28
C VAL A 87 -18.46 7.37 -17.12
N ARG A 88 -18.40 6.63 -18.21
CA ARG A 88 -19.51 6.34 -19.11
C ARG A 88 -19.70 4.83 -19.22
N ASP A 89 -20.85 4.32 -18.83
CA ASP A 89 -21.29 2.96 -19.14
C ASP A 89 -22.31 2.96 -20.31
N TYR A 90 -22.49 1.79 -20.88
CA TYR A 90 -23.43 1.53 -21.95
C TYR A 90 -24.52 0.53 -21.53
N GLY A 91 -24.89 0.64 -20.24
CA GLY A 91 -25.95 -0.15 -19.63
C GLY A 91 -27.36 0.36 -19.94
N ARG A 92 -28.31 0.04 -19.09
CA ARG A 92 -29.74 0.41 -19.29
C ARG A 92 -30.04 1.88 -19.02
N GLY A 93 -29.14 2.58 -18.33
CA GLY A 93 -29.34 3.93 -17.81
C GLY A 93 -30.25 3.97 -16.57
N ILE A 94 -30.00 4.91 -15.67
CA ILE A 94 -30.80 5.10 -14.46
C ILE A 94 -32.21 5.56 -14.86
N PRO A 95 -33.29 5.02 -14.25
CA PRO A 95 -34.66 5.48 -14.52
C PRO A 95 -34.79 6.99 -14.35
N GLN A 96 -35.12 7.70 -15.45
CA GLN A 96 -35.05 9.17 -15.49
C GLN A 96 -35.99 9.83 -14.48
N GLY A 97 -37.17 9.26 -14.19
CA GLY A 97 -38.11 9.78 -13.20
C GLY A 97 -37.58 9.80 -11.76
N LYS A 98 -36.59 8.99 -11.46
CA LYS A 98 -35.97 8.82 -10.11
C LYS A 98 -34.51 9.26 -10.06
N LEU A 99 -34.01 9.91 -11.11
CA LEU A 99 -32.58 10.21 -11.24
C LEU A 99 -32.07 11.13 -10.11
N VAL A 100 -32.85 12.17 -9.72
CA VAL A 100 -32.46 13.06 -8.62
C VAL A 100 -32.31 12.28 -7.32
N GLU A 101 -33.37 11.54 -6.94
CA GLU A 101 -33.38 10.77 -5.68
C GLU A 101 -32.26 9.71 -5.68
N ALA A 102 -32.03 9.05 -6.83
CA ALA A 102 -30.98 8.03 -6.98
C ALA A 102 -29.58 8.55 -6.68
N VAL A 103 -29.28 9.84 -6.90
CA VAL A 103 -27.94 10.41 -6.72
C VAL A 103 -27.83 11.40 -5.56
N SER A 104 -28.95 11.77 -4.88
CA SER A 104 -28.93 12.79 -3.84
C SER A 104 -29.63 12.41 -2.53
N VAL A 105 -30.40 11.33 -2.47
CA VAL A 105 -31.11 10.92 -1.25
C VAL A 105 -30.50 9.61 -0.72
N LEU A 106 -30.00 9.60 0.53
CA LEU A 106 -29.44 8.41 1.16
C LEU A 106 -30.50 7.30 1.27
N ASN A 107 -30.02 6.07 1.33
CA ASN A 107 -30.88 4.88 1.44
C ASN A 107 -31.90 4.77 0.29
N THR A 108 -31.62 5.33 -0.88
CA THR A 108 -32.42 5.20 -2.09
C THR A 108 -31.64 4.40 -3.13
N GLY A 109 -32.23 3.35 -3.66
CA GLY A 109 -31.59 2.51 -4.68
C GLY A 109 -32.53 1.44 -5.21
N GLY A 110 -32.29 0.98 -6.43
CA GLY A 110 -33.05 -0.10 -7.07
C GLY A 110 -32.60 -1.51 -6.65
N LYS A 111 -31.63 -1.60 -5.72
CA LYS A 111 -30.99 -2.88 -5.35
C LYS A 111 -31.63 -3.57 -4.14
N TYR A 112 -32.52 -2.91 -3.41
CA TYR A 112 -33.12 -3.45 -2.18
C TYR A 112 -34.06 -4.64 -2.41
N ASP A 113 -34.85 -4.62 -3.49
CA ASP A 113 -35.89 -5.64 -3.72
C ASP A 113 -35.57 -6.63 -4.85
N SER A 114 -34.40 -6.52 -5.47
CA SER A 114 -34.06 -7.35 -6.62
C SER A 114 -33.15 -8.53 -6.26
N LYS A 115 -33.65 -9.75 -6.47
CA LYS A 115 -32.85 -10.97 -6.34
C LYS A 115 -31.56 -10.94 -7.18
N ALA A 116 -31.56 -10.18 -8.29
CA ALA A 116 -30.43 -10.07 -9.19
C ALA A 116 -29.23 -9.28 -8.62
N PHE A 117 -29.47 -8.43 -7.61
CA PHE A 117 -28.42 -7.60 -6.99
C PHE A 117 -27.96 -8.10 -5.61
N LYS A 118 -28.46 -9.22 -5.12
CA LYS A 118 -28.11 -9.76 -3.80
C LYS A 118 -26.61 -9.97 -3.58
N LYS A 119 -25.84 -10.20 -4.67
CA LYS A 119 -24.40 -10.38 -4.69
C LYS A 119 -23.65 -9.10 -5.13
N SER A 120 -24.32 -7.95 -5.16
CA SER A 120 -23.69 -6.64 -5.39
C SER A 120 -23.05 -6.12 -4.10
N VAL A 121 -22.04 -5.27 -4.22
CA VAL A 121 -21.37 -4.63 -3.06
C VAL A 121 -22.06 -3.33 -2.64
N GLY A 122 -22.76 -2.68 -3.53
CA GLY A 122 -23.41 -1.38 -3.32
C GLY A 122 -24.81 -1.47 -2.72
N LEU A 123 -25.06 -2.36 -1.76
CA LEU A 123 -26.41 -2.61 -1.20
C LEU A 123 -26.96 -1.46 -0.35
N ASN A 124 -26.09 -0.66 0.28
CA ASN A 124 -26.51 0.38 1.24
C ASN A 124 -27.09 1.64 0.58
N GLY A 125 -27.05 1.76 -0.74
CA GLY A 125 -27.59 2.91 -1.47
C GLY A 125 -26.98 4.25 -1.08
N VAL A 126 -25.71 4.28 -0.65
CA VAL A 126 -25.03 5.49 -0.16
C VAL A 126 -23.87 5.95 -1.06
N GLY A 127 -23.24 5.07 -1.83
CA GLY A 127 -21.97 5.34 -2.51
C GLY A 127 -22.03 6.53 -3.46
N ILE A 128 -22.89 6.51 -4.48
CA ILE A 128 -23.01 7.61 -5.45
C ILE A 128 -23.41 8.94 -4.79
N LYS A 129 -24.13 8.91 -3.66
CA LYS A 129 -24.49 10.10 -2.89
C LYS A 129 -23.27 10.68 -2.19
N ALA A 130 -22.39 9.83 -1.71
CA ALA A 130 -21.12 10.28 -1.16
C ALA A 130 -20.25 10.94 -2.24
N VAL A 131 -20.20 10.40 -3.46
CA VAL A 131 -19.52 11.04 -4.59
C VAL A 131 -20.10 12.42 -4.85
N ASN A 132 -21.43 12.55 -4.96
CA ASN A 132 -22.11 13.82 -5.16
C ASN A 132 -21.82 14.82 -4.03
N ALA A 133 -22.02 14.42 -2.78
CA ALA A 133 -21.83 15.29 -1.62
C ALA A 133 -20.38 15.77 -1.44
N LEU A 134 -19.39 14.93 -1.76
CA LEU A 134 -17.96 15.20 -1.53
C LEU A 134 -17.27 15.83 -2.76
N SER A 135 -18.02 16.12 -3.82
CA SER A 135 -17.50 16.77 -5.03
C SER A 135 -17.85 18.26 -5.05
N SER A 136 -16.90 19.07 -5.50
CA SER A 136 -17.14 20.49 -5.83
C SER A 136 -18.10 20.61 -7.02
N ARG A 137 -17.99 19.67 -7.98
CA ARG A 137 -18.86 19.55 -9.14
C ARG A 137 -19.18 18.09 -9.39
N PHE A 138 -20.47 17.78 -9.55
CA PHE A 138 -20.96 16.44 -9.89
C PHE A 138 -22.02 16.58 -11.00
N GLU A 139 -21.85 15.79 -12.06
CA GLU A 139 -22.83 15.72 -13.15
C GLU A 139 -23.22 14.26 -13.40
N VAL A 140 -24.51 14.08 -13.66
CA VAL A 140 -25.03 12.79 -14.10
C VAL A 140 -25.92 12.97 -15.32
N LYS A 141 -25.69 12.10 -16.33
CA LYS A 141 -26.54 12.02 -17.52
C LYS A 141 -27.04 10.59 -17.65
N SER A 142 -28.36 10.43 -17.69
CA SER A 142 -28.98 9.12 -17.96
C SER A 142 -29.55 9.12 -19.36
N PHE A 143 -28.99 8.29 -20.22
CA PHE A 143 -29.42 8.03 -21.57
C PHE A 143 -30.36 6.83 -21.59
N ARG A 144 -31.63 7.05 -21.91
CA ARG A 144 -32.62 5.98 -21.90
C ARG A 144 -33.80 6.31 -22.80
N ASP A 145 -34.22 5.32 -23.58
CA ASP A 145 -35.42 5.38 -24.43
C ASP A 145 -35.43 6.59 -25.37
N GLY A 146 -34.29 6.93 -25.98
CA GLY A 146 -34.14 8.04 -26.93
C GLY A 146 -34.17 9.44 -26.30
N LYS A 147 -33.94 9.51 -24.99
CA LYS A 147 -33.87 10.76 -24.22
C LYS A 147 -32.64 10.75 -23.31
N VAL A 148 -32.14 11.94 -23.00
CA VAL A 148 -31.13 12.12 -21.94
C VAL A 148 -31.67 13.11 -20.91
N ARG A 149 -31.61 12.74 -19.63
CA ARG A 149 -31.80 13.66 -18.50
C ARG A 149 -30.44 13.95 -17.89
N GLU A 150 -30.14 15.24 -17.80
CA GLU A 150 -28.85 15.77 -17.34
C GLU A 150 -29.09 16.55 -16.04
N LEU A 151 -28.38 16.17 -14.98
CA LEU A 151 -28.39 16.90 -13.71
C LEU A 151 -26.97 17.37 -13.41
N SER A 152 -26.87 18.55 -12.80
CA SER A 152 -25.61 19.04 -12.22
C SER A 152 -25.82 19.45 -10.77
N PHE A 153 -24.81 19.15 -9.96
CA PHE A 153 -24.78 19.43 -8.52
C PHE A 153 -23.48 20.13 -8.14
N GLU A 154 -23.56 20.95 -7.11
CA GLU A 154 -22.41 21.52 -6.43
C GLU A 154 -22.49 21.14 -4.95
N LYS A 155 -21.52 20.36 -4.46
CA LYS A 155 -21.45 19.92 -3.05
C LYS A 155 -22.75 19.27 -2.56
N GLY A 156 -23.36 18.44 -3.41
CA GLY A 156 -24.63 17.77 -3.13
C GLY A 156 -25.90 18.57 -3.42
N ASN A 157 -25.79 19.85 -3.77
CA ASN A 157 -26.95 20.74 -4.06
C ASN A 157 -27.23 20.77 -5.55
N LEU A 158 -28.47 20.48 -5.94
CA LEU A 158 -28.90 20.48 -7.33
C LEU A 158 -28.84 21.90 -7.91
N GLN A 159 -28.14 22.07 -9.04
CA GLN A 159 -27.97 23.33 -9.76
C GLN A 159 -28.80 23.38 -11.06
N SER A 160 -28.88 22.24 -11.77
CA SER A 160 -29.55 22.17 -13.06
C SER A 160 -30.21 20.81 -13.27
N ASP A 161 -31.37 20.80 -13.91
CA ASP A 161 -32.14 19.63 -14.33
C ASP A 161 -32.70 19.87 -15.72
N LYS A 162 -32.25 19.12 -16.72
CA LYS A 162 -32.62 19.27 -18.11
C LYS A 162 -32.89 17.92 -18.76
N THR A 163 -33.95 17.83 -19.53
CA THR A 163 -34.27 16.65 -20.36
C THR A 163 -34.37 17.06 -21.81
N LYS A 164 -33.71 16.28 -22.68
CA LYS A 164 -33.71 16.48 -24.13
C LYS A 164 -33.75 15.14 -24.88
N LYS A 165 -34.11 15.18 -26.15
CA LYS A 165 -33.96 13.99 -27.03
C LYS A 165 -32.49 13.70 -27.25
N SER A 166 -32.11 12.43 -27.30
CA SER A 166 -30.76 11.98 -27.62
C SER A 166 -30.84 10.78 -28.54
N ALA A 167 -29.89 10.69 -29.48
CA ALA A 167 -29.67 9.54 -30.32
C ALA A 167 -28.56 8.64 -29.80
N ASP A 168 -27.95 9.04 -28.66
CA ASP A 168 -26.86 8.27 -28.03
C ASP A 168 -27.38 6.94 -27.48
N GLU A 169 -26.49 5.95 -27.42
CA GLU A 169 -26.76 4.66 -26.81
C GLU A 169 -27.16 4.82 -25.33
N ASN A 170 -28.06 3.94 -24.87
CA ASN A 170 -28.46 3.90 -23.48
C ASN A 170 -27.25 3.77 -22.54
N GLY A 171 -27.40 4.17 -21.30
CA GLY A 171 -26.38 4.07 -20.27
C GLY A 171 -26.30 5.29 -19.36
N THR A 172 -25.28 5.34 -18.53
CA THR A 172 -25.08 6.43 -17.57
C THR A 172 -23.72 7.08 -17.79
N TYR A 173 -23.68 8.40 -17.73
CA TYR A 173 -22.45 9.19 -17.68
C TYR A 173 -22.41 9.93 -16.36
N ILE A 174 -21.27 9.84 -15.68
CA ILE A 174 -21.01 10.55 -14.44
C ILE A 174 -19.70 11.30 -14.59
N TYR A 175 -19.72 12.57 -14.19
CA TYR A 175 -18.53 13.40 -14.02
C TYR A 175 -18.49 13.91 -12.60
N PHE A 176 -17.30 13.87 -11.98
CA PHE A 176 -17.10 14.44 -10.66
C PHE A 176 -15.70 15.02 -10.47
N GLU A 177 -15.64 16.05 -9.66
CA GLU A 177 -14.42 16.70 -9.20
C GLU A 177 -14.44 16.74 -7.67
N PRO A 178 -13.60 15.96 -6.97
CA PRO A 178 -13.52 15.97 -5.52
C PRO A 178 -13.32 17.38 -4.96
N ASP A 179 -13.99 17.71 -3.85
CA ASP A 179 -13.90 19.06 -3.27
C ASP A 179 -12.54 19.30 -2.61
N ALA A 180 -11.70 20.16 -3.18
CA ALA A 180 -10.38 20.50 -2.69
C ALA A 180 -10.37 21.12 -1.27
N THR A 181 -11.53 21.57 -0.76
CA THR A 181 -11.64 22.02 0.64
C THR A 181 -11.63 20.86 1.62
N LEU A 182 -12.02 19.66 1.19
CA LEU A 182 -12.01 18.41 1.94
C LEU A 182 -10.76 17.59 1.63
N PHE A 183 -10.49 17.37 0.35
CA PHE A 183 -9.33 16.63 -0.16
C PHE A 183 -8.19 17.60 -0.46
N LYS A 184 -7.36 17.87 0.53
CA LYS A 184 -6.27 18.85 0.37
C LYS A 184 -5.15 18.28 -0.51
N ASN A 185 -4.76 19.02 -1.56
CA ASN A 185 -3.65 18.66 -2.46
C ASN A 185 -3.77 17.25 -3.06
N TYR A 186 -4.99 16.79 -3.31
CA TYR A 186 -5.21 15.47 -3.89
C TYR A 186 -4.78 15.41 -5.35
N SER A 187 -4.39 14.22 -5.77
CA SER A 187 -4.13 13.89 -7.17
C SER A 187 -4.40 12.41 -7.40
N PHE A 188 -5.07 12.07 -8.50
CA PHE A 188 -5.18 10.69 -8.96
C PHE A 188 -3.84 10.25 -9.57
N HIS A 189 -3.31 9.14 -9.12
CA HIS A 189 -2.11 8.54 -9.69
C HIS A 189 -2.50 7.46 -10.71
N ASP A 190 -1.92 7.55 -11.91
CA ASP A 190 -2.27 6.70 -13.06
C ASP A 190 -2.04 5.21 -12.78
N ASP A 191 -0.94 4.87 -12.11
CA ASP A 191 -0.60 3.52 -11.69
C ASP A 191 -1.63 2.90 -10.74
N ILE A 192 -2.11 3.65 -9.75
CA ILE A 192 -3.13 3.19 -8.79
C ILE A 192 -4.47 3.00 -9.50
N VAL A 193 -4.85 3.95 -10.35
CA VAL A 193 -6.10 3.85 -11.14
C VAL A 193 -6.03 2.66 -12.08
N GLU A 194 -4.94 2.51 -12.86
CA GLU A 194 -4.78 1.40 -13.80
C GLU A 194 -4.81 0.05 -13.11
N GLU A 195 -4.14 -0.11 -11.98
CA GLU A 195 -4.17 -1.36 -11.19
C GLU A 195 -5.59 -1.70 -10.72
N MET A 196 -6.32 -0.70 -10.23
CA MET A 196 -7.72 -0.88 -9.83
C MET A 196 -8.59 -1.31 -11.02
N LEU A 197 -8.44 -0.68 -12.18
CA LEU A 197 -9.20 -1.00 -13.39
C LEU A 197 -8.86 -2.40 -13.94
N ARG A 198 -7.60 -2.81 -13.89
CA ARG A 198 -7.18 -4.18 -14.24
C ARG A 198 -7.85 -5.21 -13.35
N ASN A 199 -7.93 -4.97 -12.04
CA ASN A 199 -8.63 -5.85 -11.11
C ASN A 199 -10.10 -6.04 -11.49
N TYR A 200 -10.80 -4.98 -11.91
CA TYR A 200 -12.16 -5.10 -12.42
C TYR A 200 -12.25 -5.97 -13.67
N THR A 201 -11.31 -5.86 -14.61
CA THR A 201 -11.32 -6.70 -15.83
C THR A 201 -11.01 -8.16 -15.54
N TYR A 202 -10.12 -8.47 -14.58
CA TYR A 202 -9.85 -9.85 -14.16
C TYR A 202 -11.07 -10.53 -13.55
N LEU A 203 -11.88 -9.77 -12.81
CA LEU A 203 -13.08 -10.30 -12.14
C LEU A 203 -14.32 -10.32 -13.04
N ASN A 204 -14.29 -9.61 -14.16
CA ASN A 204 -15.39 -9.49 -15.10
C ASN A 204 -14.89 -9.79 -16.52
N THR A 205 -14.64 -11.06 -16.78
CA THR A 205 -14.11 -11.54 -18.08
C THR A 205 -15.01 -11.11 -19.24
N GLY A 206 -14.43 -10.46 -20.24
CA GLY A 206 -15.14 -9.94 -21.41
C GLY A 206 -15.53 -8.46 -21.30
N LEU A 207 -15.49 -7.86 -20.09
CA LEU A 207 -15.65 -6.42 -19.93
C LEU A 207 -14.47 -5.68 -20.54
N THR A 208 -14.75 -4.69 -21.38
CA THR A 208 -13.75 -3.75 -21.89
C THR A 208 -13.79 -2.44 -21.11
N ILE A 209 -12.69 -2.03 -20.53
CA ILE A 209 -12.52 -0.70 -19.94
C ILE A 209 -11.61 0.14 -20.84
N MET A 210 -12.09 1.31 -21.25
CA MET A 210 -11.29 2.31 -21.95
C MET A 210 -10.85 3.35 -20.93
N TYR A 211 -9.56 3.42 -20.64
CA TYR A 211 -8.98 4.36 -19.67
C TYR A 211 -8.06 5.36 -20.36
N ASN A 212 -8.42 6.63 -20.36
CA ASN A 212 -7.72 7.69 -21.09
C ASN A 212 -7.37 7.27 -22.54
N GLY A 213 -8.33 6.65 -23.24
CA GLY A 213 -8.18 6.11 -24.59
C GLY A 213 -7.40 4.79 -24.70
N ARG A 214 -6.86 4.25 -23.61
CA ARG A 214 -6.19 2.93 -23.58
C ARG A 214 -7.19 1.82 -23.25
N ARG A 215 -7.11 0.71 -23.96
CA ARG A 215 -7.99 -0.44 -23.76
C ARG A 215 -7.42 -1.39 -22.70
N ILE A 216 -8.20 -1.69 -21.67
CA ILE A 216 -7.92 -2.69 -20.63
C ILE A 216 -8.97 -3.80 -20.76
N LEU A 217 -8.51 -5.05 -20.85
CA LEU A 217 -9.37 -6.22 -21.01
C LEU A 217 -8.63 -7.46 -20.49
N SER A 218 -9.33 -8.33 -19.77
CA SER A 218 -8.86 -9.68 -19.43
C SER A 218 -9.70 -10.73 -20.17
N ARG A 219 -9.04 -11.77 -20.68
CA ARG A 219 -9.68 -12.89 -21.35
C ARG A 219 -9.80 -14.13 -20.46
N HIS A 220 -8.87 -14.28 -19.52
CA HIS A 220 -8.76 -15.50 -18.71
C HIS A 220 -8.90 -15.22 -17.18
N GLY A 221 -9.42 -14.05 -16.81
CA GLY A 221 -9.78 -13.74 -15.43
C GLY A 221 -8.62 -13.82 -14.45
N LEU A 222 -8.78 -14.59 -13.35
CA LEU A 222 -7.76 -14.73 -12.32
C LEU A 222 -6.45 -15.35 -12.83
N LYS A 223 -6.46 -16.07 -13.94
CA LYS A 223 -5.23 -16.56 -14.58
C LYS A 223 -4.40 -15.40 -15.12
N ASP A 224 -5.03 -14.43 -15.79
CA ASP A 224 -4.36 -13.23 -16.29
C ASP A 224 -3.84 -12.39 -15.11
N LEU A 225 -4.63 -12.27 -14.02
CA LEU A 225 -4.20 -11.59 -12.80
C LEU A 225 -2.89 -12.17 -12.28
N LEU A 226 -2.78 -13.47 -12.13
CA LEU A 226 -1.53 -14.09 -11.65
C LEU A 226 -0.39 -13.88 -12.64
N THR A 227 -0.65 -14.07 -13.96
CA THR A 227 0.37 -13.86 -14.99
C THR A 227 0.94 -12.45 -14.97
N ASP A 228 0.07 -11.43 -14.82
CA ASP A 228 0.47 -10.02 -14.83
C ASP A 228 1.18 -9.56 -13.52
N ASN A 229 0.91 -10.24 -12.40
CA ASN A 229 1.47 -9.85 -11.11
C ASN A 229 2.69 -10.67 -10.68
N MET A 230 2.90 -11.85 -11.28
CA MET A 230 4.05 -12.68 -10.94
C MET A 230 5.36 -12.07 -11.45
N THR A 231 6.36 -12.00 -10.58
CA THR A 231 7.71 -11.51 -10.89
C THR A 231 8.70 -12.64 -11.19
N VAL A 232 8.26 -13.90 -11.06
CA VAL A 232 9.05 -15.12 -11.25
C VAL A 232 8.23 -16.11 -12.03
N ASP A 233 8.88 -16.91 -12.88
CA ASP A 233 8.23 -17.93 -13.69
C ASP A 233 7.54 -18.99 -12.81
N PRO A 234 6.34 -19.44 -13.19
CA PRO A 234 5.64 -20.52 -12.53
C PRO A 234 6.33 -21.86 -12.78
N LEU A 235 6.34 -22.75 -11.78
CA LEU A 235 6.91 -24.09 -11.91
C LEU A 235 6.09 -25.00 -12.83
N TYR A 236 4.82 -24.74 -12.95
CA TYR A 236 3.85 -25.43 -13.81
C TYR A 236 2.78 -24.44 -14.29
N PRO A 237 2.04 -24.74 -15.36
CA PRO A 237 1.00 -23.85 -15.85
C PRO A 237 0.00 -23.46 -14.76
N ILE A 238 -0.40 -22.19 -14.72
CA ILE A 238 -1.36 -21.71 -13.73
C ILE A 238 -2.65 -22.53 -13.82
N VAL A 239 -2.99 -23.22 -12.75
CA VAL A 239 -4.24 -23.95 -12.58
C VAL A 239 -5.36 -22.94 -12.38
N HIS A 240 -6.43 -23.04 -13.17
CA HIS A 240 -7.56 -22.12 -13.12
C HIS A 240 -8.86 -22.92 -13.10
N MET A 241 -9.72 -22.65 -12.11
CA MET A 241 -10.98 -23.35 -11.91
C MET A 241 -12.07 -22.36 -11.58
N LYS A 242 -13.26 -22.57 -12.16
CA LYS A 242 -14.42 -21.69 -11.98
C LYS A 242 -15.67 -22.52 -11.63
N GLY A 243 -16.36 -22.10 -10.57
CA GLY A 243 -17.67 -22.57 -10.15
C GLY A 243 -18.72 -21.47 -10.29
N GLU A 244 -19.89 -21.68 -9.70
CA GLU A 244 -21.00 -20.73 -9.78
C GLU A 244 -20.67 -19.40 -9.04
N ASP A 245 -20.19 -19.50 -7.81
CA ASP A 245 -19.88 -18.34 -6.95
C ASP A 245 -18.42 -18.33 -6.48
N ILE A 246 -17.57 -19.06 -7.13
CA ILE A 246 -16.15 -19.17 -6.81
C ILE A 246 -15.29 -19.28 -8.05
N GLU A 247 -14.19 -18.57 -8.07
CA GLU A 247 -13.14 -18.71 -9.07
C GLU A 247 -11.80 -18.75 -8.33
N ILE A 248 -10.94 -19.71 -8.67
CA ILE A 248 -9.59 -19.83 -8.13
C ILE A 248 -8.56 -19.97 -9.23
N ALA A 249 -7.40 -19.39 -9.01
CA ALA A 249 -6.21 -19.64 -9.82
C ALA A 249 -5.01 -19.79 -8.92
N PHE A 250 -4.09 -20.73 -9.21
CA PHE A 250 -2.89 -20.91 -8.41
C PHE A 250 -1.77 -21.57 -9.20
N THR A 251 -0.55 -21.32 -8.75
CA THR A 251 0.67 -22.02 -9.16
C THR A 251 1.69 -21.98 -8.01
N HIS A 252 2.84 -22.66 -8.18
CA HIS A 252 3.98 -22.52 -7.30
C HIS A 252 5.16 -21.89 -8.03
N THR A 253 6.00 -21.22 -7.28
CA THR A 253 7.27 -20.63 -7.74
C THR A 253 8.43 -21.14 -6.87
N ASN A 254 9.65 -20.80 -7.26
CA ASN A 254 10.85 -21.08 -6.44
C ASN A 254 11.10 -20.00 -5.36
N GLN A 255 10.23 -19.01 -5.23
CA GLN A 255 10.32 -18.03 -4.14
C GLN A 255 9.90 -18.64 -2.81
N TYR A 256 10.43 -18.09 -1.72
CA TYR A 256 9.97 -18.43 -0.37
C TYR A 256 8.70 -17.66 -0.03
N GLY A 257 7.85 -18.26 0.78
CA GLY A 257 6.63 -17.63 1.27
C GLY A 257 5.38 -18.00 0.47
N GLU A 258 4.31 -17.28 0.69
CA GLU A 258 3.00 -17.48 0.10
C GLU A 258 2.46 -16.13 -0.37
N GLU A 259 1.82 -16.08 -1.54
CA GLU A 259 1.23 -14.87 -2.09
C GLU A 259 -0.24 -15.10 -2.44
N TYR A 260 -1.13 -14.21 -1.99
CA TYR A 260 -2.56 -14.34 -2.16
C TYR A 260 -3.21 -13.07 -2.64
N TYR A 261 -4.04 -13.20 -3.66
CA TYR A 261 -4.97 -12.18 -4.13
C TYR A 261 -6.38 -12.64 -3.83
N SER A 262 -7.16 -11.87 -3.07
CA SER A 262 -8.50 -12.28 -2.68
C SER A 262 -9.54 -11.23 -2.97
N PHE A 263 -10.72 -11.68 -3.42
CA PHE A 263 -11.80 -10.82 -3.87
C PHE A 263 -13.15 -11.34 -3.39
N VAL A 264 -14.05 -10.40 -3.08
CA VAL A 264 -15.44 -10.68 -2.70
C VAL A 264 -16.35 -9.75 -3.49
N ASN A 265 -17.27 -10.31 -4.28
CA ASN A 265 -18.24 -9.59 -5.10
C ASN A 265 -17.62 -8.54 -6.04
N GLY A 266 -16.34 -8.72 -6.39
CA GLY A 266 -15.59 -7.77 -7.22
C GLY A 266 -14.73 -6.76 -6.43
N GLN A 267 -14.74 -6.79 -5.10
CA GLN A 267 -13.89 -5.95 -4.26
C GLN A 267 -12.60 -6.66 -3.87
N HIS A 268 -11.46 -6.00 -4.05
CA HIS A 268 -10.16 -6.52 -3.62
C HIS A 268 -10.05 -6.45 -2.08
N THR A 269 -9.97 -7.62 -1.45
CA THR A 269 -9.81 -7.73 0.00
C THR A 269 -8.32 -7.85 0.35
N THR A 270 -7.64 -6.70 0.40
CA THR A 270 -6.18 -6.63 0.61
C THR A 270 -5.72 -7.26 1.93
N GLN A 271 -6.59 -7.29 2.93
CA GLN A 271 -6.35 -7.96 4.22
C GLN A 271 -6.99 -9.36 4.30
N GLY A 272 -7.47 -9.89 3.17
CA GLY A 272 -8.05 -11.23 3.10
C GLY A 272 -9.44 -11.33 3.74
N GLY A 273 -9.62 -12.35 4.55
CA GLY A 273 -10.87 -12.67 5.23
C GLY A 273 -11.15 -14.17 5.28
N THR A 274 -12.37 -14.53 5.63
CA THR A 274 -12.80 -15.94 5.83
C THR A 274 -12.60 -16.81 4.60
N HIS A 275 -12.84 -16.29 3.39
CA HIS A 275 -12.67 -16.99 2.11
C HIS A 275 -11.20 -17.30 1.80
N GLN A 276 -10.30 -16.35 2.03
CA GLN A 276 -8.86 -16.58 1.84
C GLN A 276 -8.33 -17.58 2.86
N THR A 277 -8.77 -17.48 4.11
CA THR A 277 -8.40 -18.43 5.16
C THR A 277 -8.86 -19.84 4.79
N ALA A 278 -10.09 -19.99 4.33
CA ALA A 278 -10.63 -21.26 3.85
C ALA A 278 -9.81 -21.82 2.67
N PHE A 279 -9.45 -20.96 1.70
CA PHE A 279 -8.61 -21.37 0.58
C PHE A 279 -7.25 -21.91 1.05
N LYS A 280 -6.54 -21.14 1.91
CA LYS A 280 -5.23 -21.53 2.48
C LYS A 280 -5.27 -22.89 3.18
N GLU A 281 -6.33 -23.14 3.92
CA GLU A 281 -6.52 -24.38 4.66
C GLU A 281 -6.78 -25.55 3.72
N HIS A 282 -7.79 -25.39 2.86
CA HIS A 282 -8.28 -26.51 2.05
C HIS A 282 -7.36 -26.88 0.89
N ILE A 283 -6.66 -25.95 0.26
CA ILE A 283 -5.68 -26.27 -0.78
C ILE A 283 -4.55 -27.14 -0.21
N ALA A 284 -4.01 -26.78 0.95
CA ALA A 284 -2.97 -27.54 1.59
C ALA A 284 -3.48 -28.91 2.11
N LYS A 285 -4.70 -28.94 2.64
CA LYS A 285 -5.33 -30.17 3.11
C LYS A 285 -5.59 -31.16 1.97
N THR A 286 -6.14 -30.71 0.85
CA THR A 286 -6.42 -31.57 -0.31
C THR A 286 -5.15 -32.17 -0.90
N ILE A 287 -4.12 -31.36 -1.10
CA ILE A 287 -2.80 -31.82 -1.57
C ILE A 287 -2.16 -32.81 -0.59
N LYS A 288 -2.25 -32.54 0.72
CA LYS A 288 -1.75 -33.45 1.74
C LYS A 288 -2.49 -34.78 1.75
N GLU A 289 -3.82 -34.77 1.64
CA GLU A 289 -4.66 -35.97 1.58
C GLU A 289 -4.31 -36.82 0.37
N PHE A 290 -4.07 -36.21 -0.80
CA PHE A 290 -3.68 -36.88 -2.03
C PHE A 290 -2.32 -37.60 -1.89
N PHE A 291 -1.29 -36.94 -1.37
CA PHE A 291 0.03 -37.57 -1.20
C PHE A 291 0.18 -38.42 0.06
N GLY A 292 -0.75 -38.32 1.03
CA GLY A 292 -0.74 -39.06 2.30
C GLY A 292 0.36 -38.63 3.28
N LYS A 293 1.12 -37.58 2.99
CA LYS A 293 2.29 -37.09 3.76
C LYS A 293 2.47 -35.59 3.56
N TYR A 294 3.52 -35.03 4.07
CA TYR A 294 3.94 -33.63 4.02
C TYR A 294 3.25 -32.71 5.06
N GLU A 295 3.96 -31.64 5.41
CA GLU A 295 3.45 -30.59 6.28
C GLU A 295 2.76 -29.50 5.45
N TYR A 296 1.75 -28.84 6.00
CA TYR A 296 1.01 -27.76 5.32
C TYR A 296 1.93 -26.62 4.88
N GLY A 297 2.94 -26.26 5.70
CA GLY A 297 3.92 -25.24 5.35
C GLY A 297 4.77 -25.61 4.14
N ASP A 298 5.18 -26.89 4.01
CA ASP A 298 5.95 -27.36 2.85
C ASP A 298 5.13 -27.29 1.56
N ILE A 299 3.83 -27.58 1.66
CA ILE A 299 2.89 -27.53 0.53
C ILE A 299 2.66 -26.07 0.08
N ARG A 300 2.49 -25.13 1.01
CA ARG A 300 2.20 -23.74 0.67
C ARG A 300 3.44 -22.91 0.31
N ASN A 301 4.64 -23.38 0.60
CA ASN A 301 5.85 -22.61 0.29
C ASN A 301 6.03 -22.42 -1.22
N GLY A 302 6.09 -21.17 -1.65
CA GLY A 302 6.14 -20.78 -3.06
C GLY A 302 4.76 -20.69 -3.74
N LEU A 303 3.66 -20.87 -3.01
CA LEU A 303 2.30 -20.80 -3.56
C LEU A 303 1.95 -19.34 -3.90
N VAL A 304 1.54 -19.11 -5.15
CA VAL A 304 0.94 -17.87 -5.62
C VAL A 304 -0.49 -18.19 -6.05
N ALA A 305 -1.47 -17.56 -5.43
CA ALA A 305 -2.86 -17.91 -5.62
C ALA A 305 -3.81 -16.71 -5.62
N ALA A 306 -4.91 -16.86 -6.35
CA ALA A 306 -6.02 -15.91 -6.36
C ALA A 306 -7.33 -16.64 -6.07
N ILE A 307 -8.20 -16.01 -5.30
CA ILE A 307 -9.57 -16.48 -5.04
C ILE A 307 -10.56 -15.33 -5.16
N ALA A 308 -11.64 -15.55 -5.87
CA ALA A 308 -12.80 -14.66 -5.94
C ALA A 308 -14.05 -15.44 -5.53
N VAL A 309 -14.86 -14.87 -4.65
CA VAL A 309 -16.15 -15.44 -4.22
C VAL A 309 -17.26 -14.40 -4.34
N ASN A 310 -18.48 -14.87 -4.65
CA ASN A 310 -19.69 -14.05 -4.63
C ASN A 310 -20.54 -14.45 -3.42
N VAL A 311 -20.59 -13.57 -2.43
CA VAL A 311 -21.31 -13.76 -1.15
C VAL A 311 -22.58 -12.91 -1.18
N GLU A 312 -23.69 -13.47 -0.75
CA GLU A 312 -24.95 -12.73 -0.58
C GLU A 312 -24.88 -11.93 0.71
N GLU A 313 -25.16 -10.62 0.63
CA GLU A 313 -25.13 -9.67 1.76
C GLU A 313 -23.81 -9.71 2.55
N PRO A 314 -22.65 -9.48 1.89
CA PRO A 314 -21.37 -9.61 2.55
C PRO A 314 -21.17 -8.55 3.65
N VAL A 315 -20.68 -8.99 4.81
CA VAL A 315 -20.27 -8.13 5.92
C VAL A 315 -18.75 -8.00 5.91
N PHE A 316 -18.28 -6.76 5.85
CA PHE A 316 -16.85 -6.43 5.92
C PHE A 316 -16.50 -5.84 7.29
N GLU A 317 -15.25 -5.97 7.73
CA GLU A 317 -14.80 -5.41 9.01
C GLU A 317 -14.75 -3.87 9.00
N SER A 318 -14.67 -3.23 7.81
CA SER A 318 -14.65 -1.78 7.65
C SER A 318 -15.38 -1.34 6.38
N GLN A 319 -15.73 -0.05 6.31
CA GLN A 319 -16.37 0.54 5.11
C GLN A 319 -15.45 0.52 3.88
N THR A 320 -14.15 0.46 4.06
CA THR A 320 -13.17 0.31 2.96
C THR A 320 -13.18 -1.08 2.31
N LYS A 321 -13.92 -2.04 2.90
CA LYS A 321 -14.17 -3.39 2.36
C LYS A 321 -12.90 -4.23 2.11
N ILE A 322 -11.83 -3.96 2.86
CA ILE A 322 -10.53 -4.61 2.68
C ILE A 322 -10.42 -6.00 3.30
N LYS A 323 -11.38 -6.39 4.16
CA LYS A 323 -11.40 -7.70 4.82
C LYS A 323 -12.82 -8.22 4.99
N LEU A 324 -13.07 -9.45 4.51
CA LEU A 324 -14.37 -10.12 4.67
C LEU A 324 -14.54 -10.68 6.08
N GLY A 325 -15.63 -10.27 6.76
CA GLY A 325 -16.05 -10.79 8.07
C GLY A 325 -17.11 -11.88 8.02
N SER A 326 -17.91 -11.97 6.93
CA SER A 326 -18.95 -12.99 6.78
C SER A 326 -18.39 -14.41 6.94
N THR A 327 -19.13 -15.28 7.62
CA THR A 327 -18.79 -16.70 7.79
C THR A 327 -19.62 -17.63 6.91
N GLN A 328 -20.68 -17.11 6.27
CA GLN A 328 -21.62 -17.85 5.42
C GLN A 328 -21.69 -17.22 4.03
N MET A 329 -22.04 -18.05 3.02
CA MET A 329 -22.21 -17.61 1.62
C MET A 329 -23.50 -16.79 1.41
N SER A 330 -24.51 -17.00 2.25
CA SER A 330 -25.76 -16.24 2.32
C SER A 330 -26.28 -16.28 3.77
N PRO A 331 -27.24 -15.40 4.15
CA PRO A 331 -27.76 -15.34 5.53
C PRO A 331 -28.17 -16.67 6.13
N ASP A 332 -28.79 -17.55 5.33
CA ASP A 332 -29.24 -18.89 5.73
C ASP A 332 -28.48 -20.02 4.98
N GLY A 333 -27.35 -19.66 4.33
CA GLY A 333 -26.57 -20.57 3.51
C GLY A 333 -25.49 -21.34 4.27
N GLU A 334 -24.76 -22.17 3.53
CA GLU A 334 -23.64 -22.89 4.09
C GLU A 334 -22.44 -21.97 4.41
N SER A 335 -21.54 -22.47 5.27
CA SER A 335 -20.36 -21.70 5.64
C SER A 335 -19.40 -21.54 4.44
N ILE A 336 -18.75 -20.37 4.36
CA ILE A 336 -17.70 -20.06 3.36
C ILE A 336 -16.58 -21.12 3.43
N ASN A 337 -16.20 -21.54 4.64
CA ASN A 337 -15.17 -22.57 4.82
C ASN A 337 -15.57 -23.88 4.16
N LYS A 338 -16.81 -24.32 4.33
CA LYS A 338 -17.31 -25.56 3.73
C LYS A 338 -17.43 -25.43 2.21
N TYR A 339 -18.05 -24.33 1.71
CA TYR A 339 -18.26 -24.10 0.29
C TYR A 339 -16.92 -24.08 -0.49
N VAL A 340 -15.96 -23.30 -0.01
CA VAL A 340 -14.60 -23.23 -0.59
C VAL A 340 -13.90 -24.59 -0.47
N GLY A 341 -14.05 -25.25 0.67
CA GLY A 341 -13.42 -26.55 0.92
C GLY A 341 -13.94 -27.66 0.01
N ASP A 342 -15.24 -27.76 -0.16
CA ASP A 342 -15.86 -28.77 -1.04
C ASP A 342 -15.50 -28.51 -2.51
N PHE A 343 -15.46 -27.24 -2.95
CA PHE A 343 -15.03 -26.86 -4.29
C PHE A 343 -13.57 -27.26 -4.54
N ILE A 344 -12.67 -26.89 -3.64
CA ILE A 344 -11.23 -27.22 -3.77
C ILE A 344 -11.04 -28.73 -3.74
N LYS A 345 -11.65 -29.42 -2.77
CA LYS A 345 -11.51 -30.88 -2.65
C LYS A 345 -11.93 -31.59 -3.92
N THR A 346 -13.06 -31.22 -4.49
CA THR A 346 -13.57 -31.89 -5.70
C THR A 346 -12.71 -31.59 -6.92
N ASN A 347 -12.40 -30.31 -7.15
CA ASN A 347 -11.78 -29.91 -8.41
C ASN A 347 -10.26 -30.10 -8.40
N VAL A 348 -9.58 -29.78 -7.29
CA VAL A 348 -8.11 -29.92 -7.20
C VAL A 348 -7.71 -31.39 -7.09
N ASP A 349 -8.46 -32.22 -6.34
CA ASP A 349 -8.21 -33.65 -6.28
C ASP A 349 -8.33 -34.31 -7.66
N ASN A 350 -9.40 -34.02 -8.40
CA ASN A 350 -9.56 -34.47 -9.77
C ASN A 350 -8.42 -34.00 -10.68
N TYR A 351 -7.99 -32.74 -10.54
CA TYR A 351 -6.90 -32.18 -11.32
C TYR A 351 -5.57 -32.88 -11.05
N LEU A 352 -5.28 -33.21 -9.78
CA LEU A 352 -4.10 -33.98 -9.37
C LEU A 352 -4.05 -35.37 -10.02
N HIS A 353 -5.21 -36.01 -10.15
CA HIS A 353 -5.29 -37.32 -10.80
C HIS A 353 -5.11 -37.27 -12.33
N ILE A 354 -5.63 -36.23 -12.98
CA ILE A 354 -5.62 -36.11 -14.45
C ILE A 354 -4.27 -35.62 -14.96
N HIS A 355 -3.68 -34.61 -14.31
CA HIS A 355 -2.47 -33.90 -14.73
C HIS A 355 -1.22 -34.41 -14.00
N LYS A 356 -0.85 -35.67 -14.26
CA LYS A 356 0.22 -36.30 -13.52
C LYS A 356 1.61 -35.71 -13.84
N GLU A 357 1.96 -35.65 -15.12
CA GLU A 357 3.33 -35.29 -15.56
C GLU A 357 3.54 -33.77 -15.56
N ASP A 358 2.54 -33.00 -15.99
CA ASP A 358 2.63 -31.55 -16.17
C ASP A 358 2.30 -30.74 -14.90
N PHE A 359 1.77 -31.40 -13.85
CA PHE A 359 1.42 -30.74 -12.59
C PHE A 359 1.82 -31.55 -11.35
N THR A 360 1.26 -32.76 -11.17
CA THR A 360 1.36 -33.49 -9.89
C THR A 360 2.80 -33.89 -9.55
N ASP A 361 3.56 -34.38 -10.53
CA ASP A 361 4.96 -34.79 -10.32
C ASP A 361 5.87 -33.57 -10.06
N ILE A 362 5.61 -32.44 -10.73
CA ILE A 362 6.34 -31.19 -10.50
C ILE A 362 6.04 -30.65 -9.11
N LEU A 363 4.77 -30.63 -8.72
CA LEU A 363 4.34 -30.20 -7.39
C LEU A 363 4.95 -31.09 -6.29
N GLU A 364 4.90 -32.40 -6.44
CA GLU A 364 5.51 -33.31 -5.46
C GLU A 364 7.01 -33.09 -5.31
N ASN A 365 7.72 -32.87 -6.41
CA ASN A 365 9.16 -32.59 -6.39
C ASN A 365 9.45 -31.28 -5.64
N LYS A 366 8.67 -30.23 -5.89
CA LYS A 366 8.77 -28.95 -5.15
C LYS A 366 8.56 -29.16 -3.64
N ILE A 367 7.50 -29.89 -3.25
CA ILE A 367 7.21 -30.16 -1.84
C ILE A 367 8.34 -30.98 -1.19
N LYS A 368 8.86 -32.00 -1.88
CA LYS A 368 10.00 -32.82 -1.40
C LYS A 368 11.26 -31.97 -1.19
N GLU A 369 11.53 -31.04 -2.09
CA GLU A 369 12.66 -30.12 -1.95
C GLU A 369 12.49 -29.23 -0.74
N THR A 370 11.33 -28.60 -0.57
CA THR A 370 10.99 -27.78 0.60
C THR A 370 11.08 -28.56 1.91
N GLU A 371 10.57 -29.80 1.94
CA GLU A 371 10.69 -30.67 3.11
C GLU A 371 12.14 -31.00 3.45
N ARG A 372 12.98 -31.29 2.44
CA ARG A 372 14.42 -31.53 2.65
C ARG A 372 15.11 -30.29 3.20
N GLU A 373 14.84 -29.13 2.67
CA GLU A 373 15.36 -27.87 3.18
C GLU A 373 14.92 -27.62 4.62
N ARG A 374 13.64 -27.78 4.94
CA ARG A 374 13.11 -27.62 6.30
C ARG A 374 13.78 -28.58 7.28
N LYS A 375 13.91 -29.86 6.92
CA LYS A 375 14.58 -30.87 7.77
C LYS A 375 16.07 -30.55 7.97
N ALA A 376 16.76 -30.13 6.92
CA ALA A 376 18.15 -29.70 7.02
C ALA A 376 18.33 -28.45 7.90
N MET A 377 17.33 -27.58 7.92
CA MET A 377 17.35 -26.34 8.70
C MET A 377 16.92 -26.51 10.16
N ALA A 378 16.18 -27.54 10.52
CA ALA A 378 15.56 -27.66 11.85
C ALA A 378 16.57 -27.55 13.01
N GLY A 379 17.76 -28.12 12.85
CA GLY A 379 18.85 -27.99 13.83
C GLY A 379 19.50 -26.60 13.85
N VAL A 380 19.68 -26.00 12.67
CA VAL A 380 20.32 -24.70 12.50
C VAL A 380 19.38 -23.59 13.01
N THR A 381 18.09 -23.65 12.68
CA THR A 381 17.07 -22.70 13.13
C THR A 381 16.95 -22.68 14.65
N LYS A 382 16.94 -23.86 15.31
CA LYS A 382 16.87 -23.93 16.77
C LYS A 382 18.05 -23.21 17.43
N LEU A 383 19.28 -23.51 16.96
CA LEU A 383 20.49 -22.86 17.46
C LEU A 383 20.51 -21.35 17.16
N ALA A 384 20.05 -20.94 15.98
CA ALA A 384 19.96 -19.54 15.59
C ALA A 384 18.95 -18.78 16.46
N ARG A 385 17.76 -19.34 16.72
CA ARG A 385 16.75 -18.76 17.64
C ARG A 385 17.28 -18.66 19.08
N GLU A 386 17.99 -19.66 19.56
CA GLU A 386 18.64 -19.61 20.88
C GLU A 386 19.72 -18.51 20.95
N ARG A 387 20.52 -18.35 19.90
CA ARG A 387 21.51 -17.27 19.78
C ARG A 387 20.83 -15.90 19.73
N ALA A 388 19.79 -15.73 18.92
CA ALA A 388 19.03 -14.49 18.80
C ALA A 388 18.36 -14.12 20.14
N LYS A 389 17.74 -15.08 20.85
CA LYS A 389 17.18 -14.85 22.20
C LYS A 389 18.24 -14.43 23.21
N LYS A 390 19.41 -15.07 23.22
CA LYS A 390 20.54 -14.68 24.07
C LYS A 390 21.07 -13.29 23.70
N ALA A 391 21.18 -12.99 22.42
CA ALA A 391 21.61 -11.68 21.94
C ALA A 391 20.57 -10.57 22.27
N ASN A 392 19.28 -10.84 22.17
CA ASN A 392 18.22 -9.88 22.53
C ASN A 392 18.24 -9.47 24.03
N LEU A 393 18.60 -10.39 24.93
CA LEU A 393 18.73 -10.09 26.37
C LEU A 393 19.94 -9.21 26.69
N HIS A 394 20.95 -9.15 25.82
CA HIS A 394 22.20 -8.40 26.02
C HIS A 394 22.54 -7.52 24.79
N ASN A 395 21.55 -7.24 23.92
CA ASN A 395 21.82 -6.74 22.58
C ASN A 395 22.17 -5.24 22.55
N ARG A 396 23.44 -4.95 22.33
CA ARG A 396 23.91 -3.60 22.02
C ARG A 396 23.48 -3.14 20.62
N LYS A 397 23.03 -4.05 19.72
CA LYS A 397 22.65 -3.76 18.33
C LYS A 397 21.23 -3.22 18.19
N LEU A 398 20.26 -3.76 18.94
CA LEU A 398 18.88 -3.29 18.90
C LEU A 398 18.60 -2.31 20.05
N ARG A 399 18.24 -1.09 19.70
CA ARG A 399 17.66 -0.11 20.61
C ARG A 399 16.17 -0.03 20.31
N ASP A 400 15.40 -0.86 20.99
CA ASP A 400 13.97 -1.04 20.73
C ASP A 400 13.11 0.17 21.07
N CYS A 401 11.88 0.23 20.55
CA CYS A 401 10.85 1.18 20.91
C CYS A 401 9.77 0.51 21.77
N ARG A 402 8.84 1.31 22.30
CA ARG A 402 7.78 0.82 23.21
C ARG A 402 6.54 0.34 22.47
N VAL A 403 6.24 0.91 21.31
CA VAL A 403 5.05 0.62 20.52
C VAL A 403 5.46 -0.17 19.30
N HIS A 404 4.83 -1.33 19.09
CA HIS A 404 5.08 -2.19 17.94
C HIS A 404 3.87 -2.23 17.00
N TYR A 405 4.10 -2.56 15.74
CA TYR A 405 3.05 -2.67 14.72
C TYR A 405 2.06 -3.79 15.04
N CYS A 406 2.54 -4.89 15.63
CA CYS A 406 1.72 -6.00 16.11
C CYS A 406 0.84 -5.65 17.33
N ASP A 407 0.99 -4.49 17.96
CA ASP A 407 0.19 -4.04 19.10
C ASP A 407 -1.19 -3.54 18.63
N VAL A 408 -2.09 -4.45 18.33
CA VAL A 408 -3.41 -4.16 17.74
C VAL A 408 -4.22 -3.11 18.50
N LYS A 409 -4.02 -3.02 19.82
CA LYS A 409 -4.76 -2.08 20.69
C LYS A 409 -4.16 -0.67 20.75
N ASN A 410 -2.96 -0.47 20.22
CA ASN A 410 -2.27 0.81 20.28
C ASN A 410 -2.57 1.66 19.04
N ASN A 411 -3.14 2.84 19.24
CA ASN A 411 -3.48 3.78 18.16
C ASN A 411 -2.27 4.37 17.43
N ARG A 412 -1.06 4.26 17.99
CA ARG A 412 0.19 4.74 17.38
C ARG A 412 1.00 3.62 16.69
N LYS A 413 0.46 2.41 16.57
CA LYS A 413 1.16 1.27 15.95
C LYS A 413 1.67 1.55 14.54
N GLU A 414 0.92 2.33 13.75
CA GLU A 414 1.27 2.71 12.37
C GLU A 414 2.51 3.65 12.31
N GLU A 415 2.84 4.32 13.41
CA GLU A 415 4.03 5.17 13.52
C GLU A 415 5.30 4.36 13.81
N SER A 416 5.16 3.08 14.20
CA SER A 416 6.29 2.25 14.59
C SER A 416 7.29 2.08 13.44
N SER A 417 8.56 2.27 13.73
CA SER A 417 9.64 2.21 12.73
C SER A 417 10.94 1.69 13.33
N ILE A 418 11.76 1.07 12.49
CA ILE A 418 13.11 0.65 12.84
C ILE A 418 14.10 1.20 11.81
N PHE A 419 15.16 1.86 12.28
CA PHE A 419 16.27 2.33 11.45
C PHE A 419 17.38 1.28 11.44
N ILE A 420 17.70 0.75 10.26
CA ILE A 420 18.85 -0.14 10.05
C ILE A 420 20.02 0.74 9.64
N THR A 421 21.05 0.83 10.48
CA THR A 421 22.19 1.75 10.32
C THR A 421 23.49 1.02 10.09
N GLU A 422 24.41 1.71 9.41
CA GLU A 422 25.80 1.28 9.28
C GLU A 422 26.60 1.70 10.52
N GLY A 423 26.98 0.73 11.35
CA GLY A 423 27.88 0.94 12.48
C GLY A 423 27.27 1.69 13.68
N ASP A 424 28.08 1.77 14.73
CA ASP A 424 27.66 2.30 16.03
C ASP A 424 27.60 3.84 16.07
N SER A 425 28.31 4.54 15.17
CA SER A 425 28.35 6.01 15.16
C SER A 425 27.00 6.60 14.71
N ALA A 426 26.51 6.19 13.53
CA ALA A 426 25.20 6.60 13.02
C ALA A 426 24.07 6.15 13.97
N SER A 427 24.15 4.89 14.42
CA SER A 427 23.22 4.34 15.42
C SER A 427 23.16 5.16 16.70
N GLY A 428 24.31 5.65 17.18
CA GLY A 428 24.40 6.50 18.38
C GLY A 428 23.71 7.85 18.23
N SER A 429 23.85 8.50 17.08
CA SER A 429 23.22 9.79 16.77
C SER A 429 21.69 9.64 16.69
N ILE A 430 21.20 8.65 15.93
CA ILE A 430 19.76 8.37 15.82
C ILE A 430 19.17 7.96 17.17
N THR A 431 19.86 7.11 17.94
CA THR A 431 19.38 6.65 19.27
C THR A 431 19.14 7.80 20.24
N LYS A 432 19.96 8.85 20.19
CA LYS A 432 19.82 10.04 21.04
C LYS A 432 18.68 10.95 20.63
N SER A 433 18.31 10.95 19.34
CA SER A 433 17.36 11.90 18.74
C SER A 433 15.96 11.31 18.52
N ARG A 434 15.82 9.98 18.55
CA ARG A 434 14.60 9.25 18.20
C ARG A 434 13.45 9.43 19.18
N ASP A 435 12.22 9.27 18.73
CA ASP A 435 11.07 9.01 19.62
C ASP A 435 11.18 7.58 20.18
N VAL A 436 11.49 7.46 21.46
CA VAL A 436 11.63 6.17 22.14
C VAL A 436 10.33 5.36 22.13
N ASN A 437 9.19 5.99 21.90
CA ASN A 437 7.92 5.28 21.88
C ASN A 437 7.72 4.52 20.56
N THR A 438 8.07 5.12 19.41
CA THR A 438 7.72 4.57 18.09
C THR A 438 8.91 4.27 17.19
N GLN A 439 10.13 4.68 17.57
CA GLN A 439 11.32 4.52 16.73
C GLN A 439 12.36 3.62 17.39
N ALA A 440 12.71 2.52 16.71
CA ALA A 440 13.79 1.61 17.10
C ALA A 440 15.02 1.81 16.20
N VAL A 441 16.18 1.34 16.64
CA VAL A 441 17.44 1.39 15.87
C VAL A 441 18.14 0.05 15.93
N PHE A 442 18.56 -0.46 14.77
CA PHE A 442 19.37 -1.65 14.64
C PHE A 442 20.71 -1.32 13.96
N SER A 443 21.81 -1.62 14.62
CA SER A 443 23.17 -1.34 14.14
C SER A 443 23.78 -2.57 13.49
N LEU A 444 24.15 -2.46 12.20
CA LEU A 444 24.93 -3.48 11.49
C LEU A 444 26.42 -3.34 11.81
N ARG A 445 27.16 -4.46 11.77
CA ARG A 445 28.63 -4.47 11.84
C ARG A 445 29.24 -4.67 10.47
N GLY A 446 29.59 -3.55 9.83
CA GLY A 446 30.20 -3.58 8.49
C GLY A 446 29.23 -4.00 7.40
N LYS A 447 29.76 -4.38 6.24
CA LYS A 447 28.99 -4.80 5.08
C LYS A 447 28.33 -6.16 5.32
N PRO A 448 27.00 -6.28 5.20
CA PRO A 448 26.34 -7.57 5.32
C PRO A 448 26.69 -8.50 4.15
N LEU A 449 26.39 -9.79 4.33
CA LEU A 449 26.62 -10.82 3.32
C LEU A 449 25.79 -10.54 2.06
N ASN A 450 26.39 -10.68 0.88
CA ASN A 450 25.63 -10.80 -0.35
C ASN A 450 24.91 -12.16 -0.37
N CYS A 451 23.59 -12.13 -0.20
CA CYS A 451 22.78 -13.34 -0.09
C CYS A 451 22.11 -13.76 -1.41
N PHE A 452 22.40 -13.06 -2.52
CA PHE A 452 21.86 -13.43 -3.83
C PHE A 452 22.26 -14.86 -4.23
N GLY A 453 21.27 -15.68 -4.59
CA GLY A 453 21.48 -17.09 -4.97
C GLY A 453 21.86 -18.01 -3.82
N LEU A 454 21.84 -17.54 -2.57
CA LEU A 454 22.10 -18.37 -1.39
C LEU A 454 20.81 -18.94 -0.80
N THR A 455 20.92 -20.05 -0.09
CA THR A 455 19.79 -20.68 0.60
C THR A 455 19.50 -20.00 1.93
N LYS A 456 18.28 -20.12 2.43
CA LYS A 456 17.84 -19.57 3.73
C LYS A 456 18.70 -20.09 4.91
N LYS A 457 19.33 -21.24 4.78
CA LYS A 457 20.27 -21.78 5.77
C LYS A 457 21.44 -20.83 6.06
N VAL A 458 22.03 -20.25 5.02
CA VAL A 458 23.15 -19.31 5.14
C VAL A 458 22.76 -18.04 5.89
N VAL A 459 21.50 -17.60 5.75
CA VAL A 459 20.96 -16.46 6.49
C VAL A 459 20.93 -16.73 7.99
N TYR A 460 20.49 -17.92 8.41
CA TYR A 460 20.49 -18.30 9.83
C TYR A 460 21.90 -18.49 10.41
N GLU A 461 22.86 -18.86 9.58
CA GLU A 461 24.26 -18.98 9.97
C GLU A 461 24.95 -17.61 10.05
N ASN A 462 24.46 -16.61 9.31
CA ASN A 462 24.94 -15.23 9.37
C ASN A 462 24.36 -14.48 10.57
N GLU A 463 25.23 -14.03 11.49
CA GLU A 463 24.82 -13.40 12.74
C GLU A 463 24.00 -12.12 12.50
N GLU A 464 24.40 -11.26 11.54
CA GLU A 464 23.75 -9.98 11.27
C GLU A 464 22.32 -10.18 10.77
N PHE A 465 22.12 -11.02 9.75
CA PHE A 465 20.79 -11.28 9.20
C PHE A 465 19.92 -12.10 10.15
N ASN A 466 20.50 -13.02 10.92
CA ASN A 466 19.75 -13.77 11.93
C ASN A 466 19.20 -12.83 13.03
N LEU A 467 20.01 -11.87 13.48
CA LEU A 467 19.57 -10.89 14.47
C LEU A 467 18.58 -9.88 13.87
N LEU A 468 18.75 -9.50 12.61
CA LEU A 468 17.84 -8.58 11.93
C LEU A 468 16.44 -9.19 11.76
N GLN A 469 16.35 -10.42 11.25
CA GLN A 469 15.05 -11.09 11.11
C GLN A 469 14.37 -11.33 12.46
N ALA A 470 15.14 -11.66 13.52
CA ALA A 470 14.62 -11.80 14.87
C ALA A 470 14.15 -10.45 15.46
N ALA A 471 14.85 -9.35 15.15
CA ALA A 471 14.44 -8.01 15.56
C ALA A 471 13.13 -7.57 14.90
N LEU A 472 12.92 -7.95 13.63
CA LEU A 472 11.70 -7.65 12.87
C LEU A 472 10.55 -8.60 13.19
N ASP A 473 10.83 -9.80 13.71
CA ASP A 473 9.90 -10.92 13.93
C ASP A 473 9.16 -11.36 12.66
N ILE A 474 9.95 -11.60 11.59
CA ILE A 474 9.45 -11.97 10.26
C ILE A 474 9.78 -13.41 9.86
N GLU A 475 10.26 -14.22 10.79
CA GLU A 475 10.74 -15.58 10.53
C GLU A 475 9.61 -16.51 10.05
N ASP A 476 8.44 -16.41 10.69
CA ASP A 476 7.27 -17.24 10.44
C ASP A 476 6.19 -16.50 9.58
N GLY A 477 6.53 -15.35 9.00
CA GLY A 477 5.62 -14.51 8.19
C GLY A 477 5.53 -13.08 8.70
N LEU A 478 4.61 -12.28 8.16
CA LEU A 478 4.47 -10.87 8.51
C LEU A 478 3.39 -10.59 9.57
N ASP A 479 2.67 -11.61 10.04
CA ASP A 479 1.56 -11.42 11.00
C ASP A 479 2.06 -10.90 12.36
N SER A 480 3.32 -11.19 12.71
CA SER A 480 4.00 -10.73 13.92
C SER A 480 4.98 -9.57 13.68
N LEU A 481 4.95 -8.96 12.50
CA LEU A 481 5.85 -7.86 12.16
C LEU A 481 5.83 -6.77 13.24
N ARG A 482 7.02 -6.44 13.78
CA ARG A 482 7.14 -5.54 14.93
C ARG A 482 7.11 -4.06 14.55
N TYR A 483 7.52 -3.71 13.33
CA TYR A 483 7.63 -2.31 12.92
C TYR A 483 6.94 -2.10 11.59
N ASN A 484 6.03 -1.11 11.52
CA ASN A 484 5.34 -0.76 10.29
C ASN A 484 6.30 -0.26 9.19
N LYS A 485 7.37 0.45 9.60
CA LYS A 485 8.37 0.96 8.66
C LYS A 485 9.75 0.39 8.97
N VAL A 486 10.34 -0.31 8.02
CA VAL A 486 11.72 -0.80 8.06
C VAL A 486 12.55 0.15 7.20
N ILE A 487 13.34 0.99 7.85
CA ILE A 487 14.02 2.12 7.22
C ILE A 487 15.50 1.84 7.13
N VAL A 488 16.04 1.74 5.91
CA VAL A 488 17.47 1.61 5.66
C VAL A 488 18.11 3.00 5.72
N ALA A 489 18.94 3.21 6.74
CA ALA A 489 19.62 4.49 7.01
C ALA A 489 21.13 4.28 6.93
N THR A 490 21.66 4.43 5.72
CA THR A 490 23.10 4.28 5.41
C THR A 490 23.68 5.62 4.96
N ASP A 491 25.01 5.72 5.01
CA ASP A 491 25.72 6.88 4.52
C ASP A 491 25.43 7.15 3.03
N ALA A 492 25.59 8.39 2.59
CA ALA A 492 25.35 8.79 1.20
C ALA A 492 26.55 8.48 0.27
N ASP A 493 27.56 7.79 0.77
CA ASP A 493 28.73 7.38 0.03
C ASP A 493 28.56 6.04 -0.71
N VAL A 494 29.59 5.61 -1.44
CA VAL A 494 29.59 4.36 -2.23
C VAL A 494 29.40 3.13 -1.35
N ASP A 495 29.98 3.13 -0.15
CA ASP A 495 29.90 2.01 0.80
C ASP A 495 28.48 1.91 1.38
N GLY A 496 27.87 3.04 1.76
CA GLY A 496 26.50 3.08 2.22
C GLY A 496 25.49 2.67 1.15
N MET A 497 25.71 3.06 -0.12
CA MET A 497 24.88 2.58 -1.25
C MET A 497 24.99 1.07 -1.42
N HIS A 498 26.19 0.50 -1.27
CA HIS A 498 26.41 -0.95 -1.36
C HIS A 498 25.70 -1.69 -0.21
N ILE A 499 25.82 -1.20 1.02
CA ILE A 499 25.12 -1.78 2.18
C ILE A 499 23.60 -1.75 1.98
N ARG A 500 23.08 -0.63 1.48
CA ARG A 500 21.66 -0.48 1.11
C ARG A 500 21.22 -1.57 0.14
N LEU A 501 21.98 -1.76 -0.94
CA LEU A 501 21.69 -2.79 -1.94
C LEU A 501 21.74 -4.20 -1.36
N LEU A 502 22.69 -4.50 -0.48
CA LEU A 502 22.80 -5.81 0.19
C LEU A 502 21.59 -6.10 1.09
N ILE A 503 21.10 -5.09 1.84
CA ILE A 503 19.91 -5.22 2.70
C ILE A 503 18.64 -5.39 1.84
N ILE A 504 18.48 -4.61 0.77
CA ILE A 504 17.35 -4.74 -0.15
C ILE A 504 17.36 -6.12 -0.81
N THR A 505 18.55 -6.62 -1.25
CA THR A 505 18.70 -7.96 -1.80
C THR A 505 18.26 -9.04 -0.82
N PHE A 506 18.61 -8.89 0.46
CA PHE A 506 18.16 -9.80 1.52
C PHE A 506 16.63 -9.84 1.63
N PHE A 507 15.97 -8.70 1.63
CA PHE A 507 14.50 -8.64 1.68
C PHE A 507 13.86 -9.18 0.40
N LEU A 508 14.39 -8.84 -0.78
CA LEU A 508 13.88 -9.34 -2.06
C LEU A 508 14.00 -10.87 -2.17
N GLN A 509 15.11 -11.44 -1.69
CA GLN A 509 15.38 -12.86 -1.80
C GLN A 509 14.54 -13.71 -0.82
N PHE A 510 14.39 -13.26 0.43
CA PHE A 510 13.83 -14.08 1.51
C PHE A 510 12.51 -13.58 2.08
N PHE A 511 12.19 -12.30 1.91
CA PHE A 511 11.01 -11.64 2.47
C PHE A 511 10.37 -10.65 1.48
N PRO A 512 10.09 -11.05 0.23
CA PRO A 512 9.57 -10.14 -0.80
C PRO A 512 8.25 -9.49 -0.40
N GLU A 513 7.42 -10.18 0.41
CA GLU A 513 6.17 -9.66 0.93
C GLU A 513 6.35 -8.39 1.78
N LEU A 514 7.50 -8.24 2.46
CA LEU A 514 7.80 -7.04 3.24
C LEU A 514 7.88 -5.79 2.35
N ILE A 515 8.41 -5.95 1.12
CA ILE A 515 8.50 -4.89 0.13
C ILE A 515 7.15 -4.69 -0.56
N LYS A 516 6.51 -5.77 -1.01
CA LYS A 516 5.20 -5.72 -1.70
C LYS A 516 4.11 -5.07 -0.84
N LYS A 517 4.14 -5.28 0.47
CA LYS A 517 3.22 -4.64 1.43
C LYS A 517 3.65 -3.23 1.84
N GLY A 518 4.72 -2.70 1.27
CA GLY A 518 5.13 -1.32 1.45
C GLY A 518 5.80 -1.00 2.78
N HIS A 519 6.42 -1.97 3.44
CA HIS A 519 7.06 -1.77 4.75
C HIS A 519 8.53 -1.32 4.66
N VAL A 520 9.18 -1.40 3.50
CA VAL A 520 10.62 -1.10 3.35
C VAL A 520 10.83 0.29 2.77
N TYR A 521 11.68 1.08 3.43
CA TYR A 521 11.99 2.45 3.06
C TYR A 521 13.49 2.71 3.09
N VAL A 522 13.92 3.71 2.33
CA VAL A 522 15.26 4.30 2.39
C VAL A 522 15.15 5.69 2.98
N LEU A 523 15.96 5.98 4.00
CA LEU A 523 16.05 7.34 4.56
C LEU A 523 16.85 8.21 3.61
N GLN A 524 16.26 9.29 3.13
CA GLN A 524 16.99 10.35 2.46
C GLN A 524 17.68 11.21 3.52
N THR A 525 18.99 11.34 3.42
CA THR A 525 19.81 12.15 4.31
C THR A 525 20.34 13.37 3.58
N PRO A 526 20.46 14.54 4.22
CA PRO A 526 20.96 15.73 3.56
C PRO A 526 22.41 15.55 3.14
N LEU A 527 22.74 16.03 1.95
CA LEU A 527 24.10 16.08 1.42
C LEU A 527 24.85 17.34 1.89
N PHE A 528 24.10 18.43 2.10
CA PHE A 528 24.68 19.70 2.50
C PHE A 528 23.89 20.36 3.62
N ARG A 529 24.61 21.07 4.47
CA ARG A 529 24.07 22.05 5.40
C ARG A 529 24.51 23.44 4.97
N VAL A 530 23.58 24.31 4.64
CA VAL A 530 23.81 25.73 4.33
C VAL A 530 23.26 26.55 5.47
N ARG A 531 24.10 27.38 6.11
CA ARG A 531 23.65 28.24 7.22
C ARG A 531 24.22 29.64 7.12
N ASN A 532 23.47 30.64 7.55
CA ASN A 532 23.95 32.00 7.62
C ASN A 532 23.46 32.69 8.90
N ARG A 533 24.22 33.67 9.35
CA ARG A 533 23.83 34.48 10.51
C ARG A 533 22.58 35.28 10.18
N ARG A 534 21.61 35.33 11.08
CA ARG A 534 20.36 36.10 10.94
C ARG A 534 20.60 37.56 10.53
N THR A 535 21.70 38.16 11.03
CA THR A 535 22.08 39.54 10.71
C THR A 535 22.51 39.76 9.28
N LYS A 536 22.93 38.71 8.57
CA LYS A 536 23.35 38.75 7.15
C LYS A 536 22.20 38.48 6.18
N ILE A 537 21.08 37.92 6.65
CA ILE A 537 19.93 37.54 5.83
C ILE A 537 19.05 38.76 5.61
N LYS A 538 18.90 39.16 4.34
CA LYS A 538 18.10 40.34 3.95
C LYS A 538 16.61 40.00 3.81
N ASN A 539 16.26 38.74 3.53
CA ASN A 539 14.88 38.30 3.34
C ASN A 539 14.17 38.15 4.70
N LYS A 540 13.23 39.05 4.97
CA LYS A 540 12.46 39.09 6.23
C LYS A 540 11.50 37.90 6.36
N GLU A 541 11.03 37.34 5.24
CA GLU A 541 10.12 36.19 5.23
C GLU A 541 10.83 34.95 5.74
N VAL A 542 12.08 34.71 5.31
CA VAL A 542 12.93 33.60 5.77
C VAL A 542 13.16 33.67 7.29
N ILE A 543 13.37 34.88 7.80
CA ILE A 543 13.55 35.09 9.23
C ILE A 543 12.24 34.83 9.99
N ALA A 544 11.10 35.28 9.47
CA ALA A 544 9.78 35.07 10.07
C ALA A 544 9.40 33.60 10.06
N GLU A 545 9.65 32.87 8.97
CA GLU A 545 9.42 31.45 8.86
C GLU A 545 10.26 30.65 9.88
N ALA A 546 11.54 30.99 10.02
CA ALA A 546 12.42 30.37 11.00
C ALA A 546 11.99 30.65 12.44
N ASP A 547 11.40 31.82 12.70
CA ASP A 547 10.84 32.15 14.01
C ASP A 547 9.49 31.43 14.27
N ALA A 548 8.68 31.20 13.24
CA ALA A 548 7.41 30.48 13.33
C ALA A 548 7.60 28.98 13.61
N ARG A 549 8.66 28.37 13.08
CA ARG A 549 9.01 26.96 13.32
C ARG A 549 9.62 26.69 14.69
N ARG A 550 9.91 27.73 15.47
CA ARG A 550 10.57 27.61 16.78
C ARG A 550 9.62 27.09 17.86
N VAL A 551 10.06 26.09 18.60
CA VAL A 551 9.30 25.59 19.76
C VAL A 551 9.32 26.62 20.88
N LYS A 552 8.17 26.81 21.56
CA LYS A 552 8.00 27.78 22.66
C LYS A 552 8.95 27.42 23.82
N GLY A 553 9.95 28.28 24.05
CA GLY A 553 10.97 28.09 25.10
C GLY A 553 12.41 27.86 24.61
N GLU A 554 12.63 27.60 23.33
CA GLU A 554 13.97 27.52 22.74
C GLU A 554 14.63 28.90 22.66
N LYS A 555 15.95 28.94 22.90
CA LYS A 555 16.75 30.15 22.71
C LYS A 555 16.79 30.47 21.19
N LYS A 556 16.72 31.76 20.86
CA LYS A 556 16.85 32.26 19.50
C LYS A 556 18.22 31.88 18.95
N ASN A 557 18.26 31.04 17.92
CA ASN A 557 19.52 30.66 17.29
C ASN A 557 20.03 31.81 16.41
N ASP A 558 21.31 32.13 16.52
CA ASP A 558 21.95 33.20 15.75
C ASP A 558 22.06 32.86 14.25
N PHE A 559 21.90 31.59 13.90
CA PHE A 559 21.97 31.10 12.53
C PHE A 559 20.60 30.61 12.06
N ILE A 560 20.33 30.78 10.76
CA ILE A 560 19.28 30.08 10.03
C ILE A 560 19.96 29.03 9.18
N THR A 561 19.46 27.79 9.27
CA THR A 561 20.04 26.62 8.61
C THR A 561 19.04 26.04 7.61
N ARG A 562 19.55 25.64 6.43
CA ARG A 562 18.84 24.82 5.44
C ARG A 562 19.64 23.54 5.21
N TYR A 563 18.91 22.42 5.19
CA TYR A 563 19.47 21.13 4.85
C TYR A 563 19.05 20.79 3.42
N CYS A 564 20.03 20.47 2.58
CA CYS A 564 19.83 20.29 1.16
C CYS A 564 20.15 18.85 0.78
N TYR A 565 19.28 18.24 0.01
CA TYR A 565 19.34 16.85 -0.41
C TYR A 565 19.81 16.70 -1.87
N SER A 566 19.93 17.81 -2.57
CA SER A 566 20.48 17.87 -3.93
C SER A 566 21.32 19.13 -4.11
N GLU A 567 22.03 19.19 -5.22
CA GLU A 567 22.82 20.35 -5.63
C GLU A 567 21.90 21.56 -5.93
N GLU A 568 20.74 21.32 -6.53
CA GLU A 568 19.73 22.33 -6.82
C GLU A 568 19.20 22.97 -5.53
N GLU A 569 18.89 22.13 -4.53
CA GLU A 569 18.46 22.62 -3.22
C GLU A 569 19.57 23.44 -2.53
N ARG A 570 20.83 23.06 -2.70
CA ARG A 570 21.99 23.81 -2.19
C ARG A 570 22.07 25.20 -2.80
N VAL A 571 21.96 25.30 -4.14
CA VAL A 571 21.99 26.59 -4.85
C VAL A 571 20.83 27.48 -4.45
N ALA A 572 19.63 26.90 -4.33
CA ALA A 572 18.45 27.62 -3.85
C ALA A 572 18.63 28.15 -2.42
N ALA A 573 19.17 27.32 -1.52
CA ALA A 573 19.43 27.70 -0.13
C ALA A 573 20.50 28.82 -0.03
N ILE A 574 21.54 28.80 -0.86
CA ILE A 574 22.55 29.89 -0.93
C ILE A 574 21.88 31.20 -1.34
N THR A 575 21.01 31.14 -2.35
CA THR A 575 20.28 32.32 -2.84
C THR A 575 19.34 32.88 -1.76
N GLU A 576 18.64 31.99 -1.05
CA GLU A 576 17.69 32.33 0.02
C GLU A 576 18.37 32.95 1.25
N LEU A 577 19.47 32.36 1.70
CA LEU A 577 20.18 32.78 2.91
C LEU A 577 21.11 33.98 2.71
N GLY A 578 21.34 34.41 1.46
CA GLY A 578 22.10 35.58 1.13
C GLY A 578 23.62 35.36 1.07
N PRO A 579 24.43 36.43 1.02
CA PRO A 579 25.85 36.35 0.72
C PRO A 579 26.66 35.63 1.81
N ASP A 580 27.69 34.93 1.37
CA ASP A 580 28.68 34.22 2.20
C ASP A 580 28.05 33.28 3.27
N PRO A 581 27.19 32.32 2.89
CA PRO A 581 26.73 31.34 3.82
C PRO A 581 27.82 30.31 4.13
N GLU A 582 27.80 29.77 5.32
CA GLU A 582 28.62 28.61 5.68
C GLU A 582 28.02 27.36 5.10
N ILE A 583 28.78 26.62 4.28
CA ILE A 583 28.37 25.38 3.63
C ILE A 583 29.20 24.24 4.21
N THR A 584 28.50 23.21 4.69
CA THR A 584 29.10 21.95 5.16
C THR A 584 28.57 20.82 4.31
N ARG A 585 29.45 19.99 3.72
CA ARG A 585 29.07 18.76 3.05
C ARG A 585 29.14 17.61 4.04
N PHE A 586 28.05 16.84 4.18
CA PHE A 586 28.04 15.63 4.98
C PHE A 586 28.53 14.45 4.13
N LYS A 587 29.51 13.71 4.62
CA LYS A 587 30.00 12.48 3.99
C LYS A 587 29.35 11.24 4.57
N GLY A 588 28.98 11.27 5.86
CA GLY A 588 28.32 10.16 6.53
C GLY A 588 27.39 10.63 7.64
N LEU A 589 26.49 9.74 8.05
CA LEU A 589 25.51 9.97 9.12
C LEU A 589 26.16 10.27 10.49
N GLY A 590 27.37 9.75 10.70
CA GLY A 590 28.13 9.98 11.94
C GLY A 590 28.62 11.42 12.10
N GLU A 591 28.64 12.23 11.04
CA GLU A 591 29.03 13.65 11.07
C GLU A 591 27.87 14.56 11.50
N ILE A 592 26.64 14.05 11.47
CA ILE A 592 25.43 14.77 11.85
C ILE A 592 25.24 14.67 13.37
N SER A 593 25.15 15.82 14.03
CA SER A 593 24.91 15.83 15.48
C SER A 593 23.53 15.30 15.85
N PRO A 594 23.32 14.75 17.05
CA PRO A 594 22.00 14.27 17.47
C PRO A 594 20.88 15.31 17.38
N ASP A 595 21.19 16.57 17.67
CA ASP A 595 20.21 17.67 17.62
C ASP A 595 19.79 17.97 16.17
N GLU A 596 20.71 17.84 15.21
CA GLU A 596 20.40 17.95 13.80
C GLU A 596 19.61 16.73 13.29
N PHE A 597 19.96 15.52 13.76
CA PHE A 597 19.25 14.30 13.39
C PHE A 597 17.77 14.34 13.76
N ALA A 598 17.40 14.99 14.86
CA ALA A 598 15.99 15.14 15.26
C ALA A 598 15.11 15.78 14.16
N HIS A 599 15.69 16.63 13.30
CA HIS A 599 14.98 17.22 12.16
C HIS A 599 14.75 16.22 11.02
N PHE A 600 15.62 15.22 10.84
CA PHE A 600 15.56 14.29 9.70
C PHE A 600 14.76 13.03 9.97
N ILE A 601 14.54 12.69 11.23
CA ILE A 601 13.79 11.50 11.65
C ILE A 601 12.47 11.84 12.37
N GLY A 602 12.12 13.14 12.42
CA GLY A 602 10.86 13.65 12.97
C GLY A 602 9.75 13.76 11.94
N SER A 603 8.90 14.79 12.08
CA SER A 603 7.76 15.07 11.19
C SER A 603 8.16 15.32 9.72
N ASP A 604 9.36 15.84 9.50
CA ASP A 604 9.88 16.23 8.20
C ASP A 604 10.77 15.15 7.57
N MET A 605 10.71 13.92 8.09
CA MET A 605 11.47 12.77 7.61
C MET A 605 11.15 12.47 6.14
N ARG A 606 12.18 12.49 5.30
CA ARG A 606 12.06 12.13 3.88
C ARG A 606 12.35 10.65 3.70
N LEU A 607 11.33 9.90 3.33
CA LEU A 607 11.43 8.46 3.08
C LEU A 607 11.12 8.17 1.61
N GLU A 608 11.97 7.36 1.01
CA GLU A 608 11.74 6.76 -0.30
C GLU A 608 11.29 5.31 -0.10
N GLN A 609 10.08 4.99 -0.50
CA GLN A 609 9.55 3.64 -0.40
C GLN A 609 10.20 2.75 -1.44
N VAL A 610 10.65 1.57 -1.02
CA VAL A 610 11.11 0.55 -1.97
C VAL A 610 9.88 -0.13 -2.57
N THR A 611 9.66 0.05 -3.86
CA THR A 611 8.53 -0.49 -4.61
C THR A 611 8.99 -1.51 -5.64
N LEU A 612 8.10 -2.44 -5.98
CA LEU A 612 8.28 -3.40 -7.08
C LEU A 612 7.21 -3.10 -8.12
N HIS A 613 7.64 -2.69 -9.32
CA HIS A 613 6.72 -2.50 -10.43
C HIS A 613 6.57 -3.80 -11.24
N LYS A 614 5.39 -4.01 -11.83
CA LYS A 614 5.05 -5.22 -12.60
C LYS A 614 6.01 -5.52 -13.75
N ASN A 615 6.62 -4.48 -14.33
CA ASN A 615 7.57 -4.59 -15.44
C ASN A 615 9.02 -4.77 -14.98
N ASP A 616 9.28 -4.75 -13.67
CA ASP A 616 10.63 -4.89 -13.14
C ASP A 616 11.13 -6.32 -13.31
N GLN A 617 12.16 -6.48 -14.12
CA GLN A 617 12.87 -7.74 -14.26
C GLN A 617 13.80 -7.95 -13.04
N VAL A 618 13.20 -8.01 -11.84
CA VAL A 618 13.92 -8.02 -10.55
C VAL A 618 14.98 -9.11 -10.51
N ALA A 619 14.66 -10.31 -10.99
CA ALA A 619 15.61 -11.43 -11.03
C ALA A 619 16.84 -11.11 -11.90
N LYS A 620 16.62 -10.51 -13.09
CA LYS A 620 17.73 -10.11 -13.98
C LYS A 620 18.53 -8.96 -13.41
N LEU A 621 17.88 -7.97 -12.78
CA LEU A 621 18.56 -6.87 -12.12
C LEU A 621 19.40 -7.36 -10.94
N LEU A 622 18.87 -8.25 -10.11
CA LEU A 622 19.62 -8.86 -9.02
C LEU A 622 20.78 -9.72 -9.54
N GLU A 623 20.58 -10.49 -10.59
CA GLU A 623 21.66 -11.27 -11.22
C GLU A 623 22.74 -10.34 -11.79
N TYR A 624 22.36 -9.24 -12.43
CA TYR A 624 23.29 -8.25 -12.95
C TYR A 624 24.10 -7.56 -11.86
N TYR A 625 23.42 -7.00 -10.83
CA TYR A 625 24.10 -6.22 -9.79
C TYR A 625 24.75 -7.09 -8.68
N MET A 626 24.14 -8.20 -8.32
CA MET A 626 24.52 -9.02 -7.17
C MET A 626 25.06 -10.40 -7.55
N GLY A 627 24.87 -10.84 -8.78
CA GLY A 627 25.35 -12.12 -9.30
C GLY A 627 26.85 -12.13 -9.59
N LYS A 628 27.32 -13.23 -10.18
CA LYS A 628 28.74 -13.46 -10.51
C LYS A 628 29.21 -12.81 -11.80
N ASN A 629 28.34 -12.10 -12.51
CA ASN A 629 28.64 -11.43 -13.77
C ASN A 629 29.47 -10.16 -13.55
N THR A 630 30.79 -10.33 -13.42
CA THR A 630 31.72 -9.22 -13.19
C THR A 630 32.12 -8.48 -14.46
N MET A 631 32.13 -9.17 -15.62
CA MET A 631 32.61 -8.60 -16.90
C MET A 631 31.67 -7.48 -17.41
N GLU A 632 30.35 -7.73 -17.45
CA GLU A 632 29.38 -6.72 -17.91
C GLU A 632 29.36 -5.50 -16.98
N ARG A 633 29.47 -5.71 -15.67
CA ARG A 633 29.57 -4.60 -14.71
C ARG A 633 30.84 -3.80 -14.88
N GLN A 634 31.97 -4.47 -15.16
CA GLN A 634 33.23 -3.81 -15.42
C GLN A 634 33.15 -2.95 -16.68
N ASN A 635 32.59 -3.50 -17.76
CA ASN A 635 32.37 -2.76 -19.01
C ASN A 635 31.45 -1.55 -18.77
N PHE A 636 30.34 -1.73 -18.04
CA PHE A 636 29.43 -0.63 -17.69
C PHE A 636 30.16 0.49 -16.92
N ILE A 637 31.01 0.14 -15.94
CA ILE A 637 31.81 1.13 -15.19
C ILE A 637 32.78 1.87 -16.13
N ILE A 638 33.44 1.15 -17.03
CA ILE A 638 34.37 1.74 -17.99
C ILE A 638 33.64 2.68 -18.95
N ASP A 639 32.50 2.25 -19.48
CA ASP A 639 31.70 3.01 -20.45
C ASP A 639 31.05 4.27 -19.84
N ASN A 640 30.83 4.29 -18.52
CA ASN A 640 30.21 5.40 -17.80
C ASN A 640 31.19 6.12 -16.85
N LEU A 641 32.49 5.88 -17.00
CA LEU A 641 33.51 6.54 -16.18
C LEU A 641 33.59 8.01 -16.54
N VAL A 642 33.20 8.90 -15.62
CA VAL A 642 33.42 10.33 -15.73
C VAL A 642 34.79 10.66 -15.11
N ILE A 643 35.72 11.16 -15.92
CA ILE A 643 37.04 11.60 -15.44
C ILE A 643 36.87 13.01 -14.85
N GLU A 644 37.51 13.28 -13.72
CA GLU A 644 37.40 14.56 -12.99
C GLU A 644 37.80 15.79 -13.85
N GLU A 645 38.63 15.56 -14.87
CA GLU A 645 39.03 16.57 -15.86
C GLU A 645 37.88 16.98 -16.82
N ASP A 646 36.84 16.18 -16.95
CA ASP A 646 35.65 16.45 -17.78
C ASP A 646 34.58 17.27 -17.05
N LEU A 647 34.75 17.53 -15.76
CA LEU A 647 33.85 18.38 -15.00
C LEU A 647 34.21 19.85 -15.27
N PRO A 648 33.27 20.70 -15.71
CA PRO A 648 33.55 22.12 -15.88
C PRO A 648 34.02 22.69 -14.54
N ASP A 649 35.13 23.45 -14.58
CA ASP A 649 35.64 24.18 -13.42
C ASP A 649 34.51 24.99 -12.79
N VAL A 650 34.01 24.53 -11.68
CA VAL A 650 33.09 25.31 -10.85
C VAL A 650 33.98 26.35 -10.16
N GLU A 651 34.02 27.55 -10.72
CA GLU A 651 34.72 28.71 -10.13
C GLU A 651 34.45 28.78 -8.63
N LYS A 652 35.52 28.86 -7.88
CA LYS A 652 35.58 28.89 -6.41
C LYS A 652 34.83 30.06 -5.79
#